data_f0961287db0af983399fe0b4e0c4074e
#
_entry.id   f0961287db0af983399fe0b4e0c4074e
#
_cell.length_a   1.000
_cell.length_b   1.000
_cell.length_c   1.000
_cell.angle_alpha   90.00
_cell.angle_beta   90.00
_cell.angle_gamma   90.00
#
_symmetry.space_group_name_H-M   'P 1'
#
loop_
_entity.id
_entity.type
_entity.pdbx_description
1 polymer ?
#
loop_
_entity_poly.entity_id
_entity_poly.type
_entity_poly.pdbx_seq_one_letter_code
_entity_poly.pdbx_strand_id
1 'polypeptide(L)'
;MQRLMIRWMPYRVRLIASTALVCALMAFTKWLNESSPRLAVPAHIIRGDPARLRSREPRNHPLPAPVTWAIEGGQGGDHYSGLADITRANVESLQVAWVYRTGDVSDGLKEGSGPSTAFESTPLFLNGLLYLATPSSRVVALDPERGTERWAFDAHLDRASLARDEVTVRGVAAWLDSTLAQRAPCRTRIFLGTFDARLIALDGDTGHPCADFGTAGSVDLRAGVRGGEAFAHEYHVTSPPVVVGDVVIVGSSVFDNIRIDAPSGVVRAFDVRDGSLRWAWEPLARYRSHPAGTDDFRSGAANAWGLFTADPAHDLVFIPTGSASPDHFGGQRPGDDRDANSIVALRASTGEEIWAFQLVHHDLWDYDVAAQPALTTVMRNGVAVPAVVEASKTGIVFVLDRLTGTPLFPVEERPVPASDVPGERASPTQPFPMFPPPVTPQGLRPEDAWGLTPIDRRACAERIRSLRSQGIFTPPSVRGSVVNPGFLGGVHWGGVAVDSLHGLVVMNTIRVATVVTLLPPGDAQRSSGQDADVAPDIGAPYGSRRELLRSPLGLPCSPPPWGTLVAIDPGAGTIRWQVPIGTMSDYAHLPAPAAWGSPSLGGPLVTAGGVVFIAAAMDHDLRAYDVETGRQLWAAALPASAQASPMTYRARPGGRQYVVIAAGGHHLMRTRLGDYLVAFVLR
;
A
#
# COMPACT_ATOMS: atom_id res chain seq x y z
N MET A 1 -26.70 26.86 -19.59
CA MET A 1 -27.18 28.27 -19.66
C MET A 1 -26.02 29.30 -19.68
N GLN A 2 -24.83 29.04 -19.18
CA GLN A 2 -23.72 30.01 -19.19
C GLN A 2 -23.04 30.23 -20.56
N ARG A 3 -23.12 29.29 -21.51
CA ARG A 3 -22.48 29.48 -22.85
C ARG A 3 -23.24 30.36 -23.83
N LEU A 4 -24.51 30.73 -23.55
CA LEU A 4 -25.32 31.59 -24.42
C LEU A 4 -25.24 33.09 -24.10
N MET A 5 -24.84 33.48 -22.87
CA MET A 5 -24.81 34.90 -22.49
C MET A 5 -23.56 35.67 -22.97
N ILE A 6 -22.47 34.99 -23.27
CA ILE A 6 -21.21 35.65 -23.66
C ILE A 6 -21.20 36.07 -25.13
N ARG A 7 -22.11 35.62 -25.95
CA ARG A 7 -22.08 35.81 -27.40
C ARG A 7 -22.62 37.17 -27.89
N TRP A 8 -23.31 37.93 -27.00
CA TRP A 8 -23.99 39.19 -27.35
C TRP A 8 -23.38 40.45 -26.72
N MET A 9 -22.26 40.36 -26.03
CA MET A 9 -21.56 41.52 -25.47
C MET A 9 -20.60 42.17 -26.46
N PRO A 10 -20.53 43.50 -26.56
CA PRO A 10 -19.54 44.24 -27.38
C PRO A 10 -18.11 43.89 -26.93
N TYR A 11 -17.18 43.82 -27.88
CA TYR A 11 -15.78 43.38 -27.68
C TYR A 11 -15.10 44.07 -26.47
N ARG A 12 -15.34 45.35 -26.27
CA ARG A 12 -14.81 46.11 -25.09
C ARG A 12 -15.37 45.62 -23.76
N VAL A 13 -16.61 45.19 -23.69
CA VAL A 13 -17.24 44.66 -22.47
C VAL A 13 -16.71 43.23 -22.18
N ARG A 14 -16.41 42.44 -23.22
CA ARG A 14 -15.76 41.12 -23.07
C ARG A 14 -14.33 41.28 -22.56
N LEU A 15 -13.57 42.25 -23.05
CA LEU A 15 -12.21 42.53 -22.58
C LEU A 15 -12.21 42.94 -21.11
N ILE A 16 -13.11 43.86 -20.73
CA ILE A 16 -13.24 44.32 -19.35
C ILE A 16 -13.71 43.19 -18.42
N ALA A 17 -14.65 42.36 -18.84
CA ALA A 17 -15.12 41.20 -18.07
C ALA A 17 -14.02 40.15 -17.90
N SER A 18 -13.25 39.88 -18.96
CA SER A 18 -12.11 38.96 -18.90
C SER A 18 -10.99 39.48 -18.02
N THR A 19 -10.67 40.79 -18.10
CA THR A 19 -9.66 41.40 -17.26
C THR A 19 -10.11 41.46 -15.80
N ALA A 20 -11.39 41.76 -15.54
CA ALA A 20 -11.95 41.75 -14.19
C ALA A 20 -11.95 40.32 -13.59
N LEU A 21 -12.22 39.29 -14.40
CA LEU A 21 -12.16 37.91 -13.95
C LEU A 21 -10.71 37.47 -13.67
N VAL A 22 -9.76 37.87 -14.51
CA VAL A 22 -8.33 37.59 -14.27
C VAL A 22 -7.83 38.37 -13.06
N CYS A 23 -8.21 39.64 -12.87
CA CYS A 23 -7.87 40.40 -11.68
C CYS A 23 -8.54 39.82 -10.42
N ALA A 24 -9.77 39.34 -10.51
CA ALA A 24 -10.46 38.69 -9.41
C ALA A 24 -9.82 37.33 -9.08
N LEU A 25 -9.39 36.56 -10.08
CA LEU A 25 -8.61 35.33 -9.90
C LEU A 25 -7.23 35.62 -9.30
N MET A 26 -6.53 36.64 -9.75
CA MET A 26 -5.24 37.06 -9.18
C MET A 26 -5.39 37.62 -7.76
N ALA A 27 -6.43 38.40 -7.50
CA ALA A 27 -6.75 38.89 -6.16
C ALA A 27 -7.20 37.73 -5.25
N PHE A 28 -7.89 36.75 -5.76
CA PHE A 28 -8.28 35.53 -5.04
C PHE A 28 -7.07 34.63 -4.76
N THR A 29 -6.14 34.46 -5.72
CA THR A 29 -4.89 33.73 -5.48
C THR A 29 -3.95 34.49 -4.54
N LYS A 30 -3.92 35.83 -4.62
CA LYS A 30 -3.20 36.68 -3.68
C LYS A 30 -3.85 36.65 -2.29
N TRP A 31 -5.18 36.66 -2.23
CA TRP A 31 -5.95 36.49 -1.00
C TRP A 31 -5.80 35.07 -0.42
N LEU A 32 -5.78 34.02 -1.23
CA LEU A 32 -5.44 32.65 -0.80
C LEU A 32 -4.01 32.54 -0.27
N ASN A 33 -3.07 33.31 -0.80
CA ASN A 33 -1.68 33.33 -0.33
C ASN A 33 -1.46 34.26 0.89
N GLU A 34 -2.20 35.38 1.00
CA GLU A 34 -1.99 36.41 2.04
C GLU A 34 -3.03 36.34 3.17
N SER A 35 -4.25 35.89 2.86
CA SER A 35 -5.34 35.68 3.81
C SER A 35 -5.71 34.24 4.00
N SER A 36 -4.88 33.28 3.55
CA SER A 36 -4.77 32.14 4.41
C SER A 36 -4.65 32.73 5.79
N PRO A 37 -5.67 32.70 6.68
CA PRO A 37 -5.46 32.95 8.07
C PRO A 37 -4.29 32.03 8.31
N ARG A 38 -3.14 32.49 8.79
CA ARG A 38 -2.04 31.62 9.14
C ARG A 38 -2.76 30.39 9.66
N LEU A 39 -3.12 29.52 8.69
CA LEU A 39 -3.85 28.31 8.95
C LEU A 39 -2.90 27.72 9.91
N ALA A 40 -3.26 27.75 11.19
CA ALA A 40 -2.37 27.38 12.24
C ALA A 40 -1.85 26.06 11.74
N VAL A 41 -0.58 26.07 11.26
CA VAL A 41 0.04 24.90 10.64
C VAL A 41 -0.33 23.84 11.62
N PRO A 42 -1.22 22.89 11.27
CA PRO A 42 -1.88 22.08 12.26
C PRO A 42 -0.76 21.60 13.15
N ALA A 43 -0.91 21.59 14.46
CA ALA A 43 0.13 21.29 15.45
C ALA A 43 0.85 19.95 15.21
N HIS A 44 0.66 19.35 14.06
CA HIS A 44 1.13 18.08 13.54
C HIS A 44 2.28 18.15 12.53
N ILE A 45 2.74 19.34 12.11
CA ILE A 45 3.99 19.44 11.35
C ILE A 45 5.13 19.52 12.36
N ILE A 46 5.74 18.38 12.64
CA ILE A 46 6.93 18.29 13.49
C ILE A 46 8.13 18.33 12.55
N ARG A 47 8.87 19.44 12.54
CA ARG A 47 10.16 19.51 11.84
C ARG A 47 11.22 18.86 12.70
N GLY A 48 12.02 17.98 12.11
CA GLY A 48 13.16 17.37 12.77
C GLY A 48 14.18 18.42 13.20
N ASP A 49 14.74 18.23 14.39
CA ASP A 49 15.84 19.05 14.91
C ASP A 49 17.18 18.31 14.73
N PRO A 50 18.03 18.72 13.78
CA PRO A 50 19.32 18.08 13.54
C PRO A 50 20.22 18.06 14.77
N ALA A 51 20.05 19.00 15.72
CA ALA A 51 20.86 19.06 16.92
C ALA A 51 20.57 17.89 17.90
N ARG A 52 19.32 17.36 17.87
CA ARG A 52 18.94 16.21 18.71
C ARG A 52 19.43 14.87 18.20
N LEU A 53 19.87 14.79 16.94
CA LEU A 53 20.35 13.56 16.29
C LEU A 53 21.86 13.37 16.40
N ARG A 54 22.62 14.44 16.70
CA ARG A 54 24.11 14.41 16.75
C ARG A 54 24.71 13.56 17.86
N SER A 55 23.93 12.98 18.76
CA SER A 55 24.43 12.22 19.92
C SER A 55 24.53 10.72 19.70
N ARG A 56 24.17 10.19 18.53
CA ARG A 56 24.34 8.77 18.19
C ARG A 56 25.46 8.63 17.18
N GLU A 57 26.60 8.08 17.59
CA GLU A 57 27.63 7.65 16.66
C GLU A 57 27.02 6.64 15.67
N PRO A 58 27.35 6.77 14.36
CA PRO A 58 26.94 5.78 13.37
C PRO A 58 27.44 4.42 13.83
N ARG A 59 26.56 3.45 13.97
CA ARG A 59 27.00 2.09 14.26
C ARG A 59 27.71 1.57 13.02
N ASN A 60 29.03 1.42 13.11
CA ASN A 60 29.85 0.73 12.13
C ASN A 60 29.47 -0.75 12.08
N HIS A 61 28.37 -1.07 11.40
CA HIS A 61 28.20 -2.36 10.77
C HIS A 61 28.48 -2.16 9.29
N PRO A 62 29.61 -2.62 8.76
CA PRO A 62 29.81 -2.66 7.32
C PRO A 62 28.86 -3.71 6.76
N LEU A 63 27.65 -3.28 6.41
CA LEU A 63 26.81 -4.07 5.53
C LEU A 63 27.55 -4.14 4.20
N PRO A 64 27.82 -5.33 3.65
CA PRO A 64 28.33 -5.42 2.29
C PRO A 64 27.33 -4.68 1.42
N ALA A 65 27.81 -3.66 0.69
CA ALA A 65 26.96 -2.87 -0.19
C ALA A 65 26.28 -3.83 -1.19
N PRO A 66 24.98 -4.07 -1.11
CA PRO A 66 24.33 -5.01 -2.00
C PRO A 66 24.39 -4.44 -3.42
N VAL A 67 25.02 -5.21 -4.31
CA VAL A 67 24.93 -4.99 -5.76
C VAL A 67 23.55 -5.46 -6.25
N THR A 68 22.82 -6.20 -5.41
CA THR A 68 21.57 -6.87 -5.75
C THR A 68 20.39 -6.30 -4.97
N TRP A 69 19.23 -6.20 -5.62
CA TRP A 69 17.93 -5.98 -5.03
C TRP A 69 17.06 -7.19 -5.42
N ALA A 70 17.35 -8.33 -4.82
CA ALA A 70 16.83 -9.64 -5.22
C ALA A 70 15.51 -10.01 -4.53
N ILE A 71 15.07 -9.21 -3.56
CA ILE A 71 13.85 -9.41 -2.78
C ILE A 71 13.07 -8.10 -2.78
N GLU A 72 11.76 -8.18 -3.00
CA GLU A 72 10.86 -7.02 -2.92
C GLU A 72 10.91 -6.42 -1.51
N GLY A 73 11.03 -5.09 -1.43
CA GLY A 73 11.22 -4.39 -0.16
C GLY A 73 12.59 -4.56 0.47
N GLY A 74 13.56 -5.23 -0.19
CA GLY A 74 14.89 -5.50 0.37
C GLY A 74 14.92 -6.67 1.37
N GLN A 75 16.09 -6.89 1.99
CA GLN A 75 16.22 -7.92 3.03
C GLN A 75 15.47 -7.49 4.29
N GLY A 76 14.43 -8.23 4.65
CA GLY A 76 13.63 -7.96 5.85
C GLY A 76 12.51 -6.94 5.63
N GLY A 77 12.10 -6.67 4.39
CA GLY A 77 11.01 -5.73 4.10
C GLY A 77 11.29 -4.31 4.58
N ASP A 78 12.57 -3.95 4.70
CA ASP A 78 13.02 -2.71 5.32
C ASP A 78 13.12 -1.52 4.35
N HIS A 79 12.91 -1.74 3.06
CA HIS A 79 13.03 -0.74 1.98
C HIS A 79 14.29 0.13 2.12
N TYR A 80 15.39 -0.49 2.55
CA TYR A 80 16.68 0.15 2.79
C TYR A 80 17.74 -0.33 1.82
N SER A 81 18.58 0.59 1.37
CA SER A 81 19.77 0.27 0.57
C SER A 81 21.05 0.82 1.21
N GLY A 82 22.07 -0.04 1.34
CA GLY A 82 23.42 0.36 1.76
C GLY A 82 24.19 1.19 0.74
N LEU A 83 23.62 1.50 -0.44
CA LEU A 83 24.23 2.36 -1.45
C LEU A 83 24.24 3.82 -0.99
N ALA A 84 25.39 4.48 -1.14
CA ALA A 84 25.63 5.84 -0.64
C ALA A 84 26.27 6.79 -1.67
N ASP A 85 26.20 6.49 -2.97
CA ASP A 85 26.73 7.41 -4.00
C ASP A 85 25.84 8.65 -4.11
N ILE A 86 24.50 8.44 -3.99
CA ILE A 86 23.51 9.51 -3.97
C ILE A 86 23.32 9.94 -2.52
N THR A 87 23.72 11.18 -2.22
CA THR A 87 23.75 11.75 -0.87
C THR A 87 22.91 13.03 -0.81
N ARG A 88 22.70 13.51 0.40
CA ARG A 88 22.06 14.84 0.63
C ARG A 88 22.75 15.99 -0.11
N ALA A 89 24.05 15.89 -0.37
CA ALA A 89 24.84 16.96 -1.00
C ALA A 89 24.81 16.94 -2.52
N ASN A 90 24.48 15.80 -3.16
CA ASN A 90 24.55 15.65 -4.62
C ASN A 90 23.23 15.21 -5.27
N VAL A 91 22.20 14.90 -4.50
CA VAL A 91 20.90 14.44 -5.02
C VAL A 91 20.26 15.43 -6.01
N GLU A 92 20.56 16.72 -5.89
CA GLU A 92 20.08 17.75 -6.84
C GLU A 92 20.61 17.57 -8.26
N SER A 93 21.71 16.81 -8.42
CA SER A 93 22.30 16.52 -9.74
C SER A 93 21.76 15.26 -10.42
N LEU A 94 20.74 14.62 -9.82
CA LEU A 94 20.06 13.49 -10.46
C LEU A 94 19.39 13.90 -11.77
N GLN A 95 19.57 13.06 -12.77
CA GLN A 95 18.93 13.19 -14.08
C GLN A 95 18.39 11.86 -14.56
N VAL A 96 17.43 11.88 -15.49
CA VAL A 96 16.92 10.69 -16.15
C VAL A 96 18.05 10.00 -16.91
N ALA A 97 18.29 8.72 -16.60
CA ALA A 97 19.22 7.87 -17.30
C ALA A 97 18.58 7.21 -18.53
N TRP A 98 17.41 6.63 -18.31
CA TRP A 98 16.61 5.99 -19.35
C TRP A 98 15.13 5.89 -18.93
N VAL A 99 14.28 5.68 -19.93
CA VAL A 99 12.85 5.42 -19.76
C VAL A 99 12.49 4.20 -20.60
N TYR A 100 11.81 3.24 -19.98
CA TYR A 100 11.22 2.09 -20.66
C TYR A 100 9.70 2.20 -20.63
N ARG A 101 9.04 1.74 -21.70
CA ARG A 101 7.57 1.67 -21.80
C ARG A 101 7.12 0.23 -21.91
N THR A 102 6.26 -0.19 -21.00
CA THR A 102 5.77 -1.58 -20.98
C THR A 102 4.71 -1.85 -22.07
N GLY A 103 4.02 -0.84 -22.54
CA GLY A 103 2.85 -0.97 -23.41
C GLY A 103 1.60 -1.48 -22.70
N ASP A 104 1.65 -1.69 -21.35
CA ASP A 104 0.56 -2.25 -20.55
C ASP A 104 -0.14 -1.15 -19.74
N VAL A 105 -1.08 -0.47 -20.38
CA VAL A 105 -1.90 0.58 -19.77
C VAL A 105 -3.32 0.54 -20.33
N SER A 106 -4.31 0.69 -19.45
CA SER A 106 -5.73 0.78 -19.80
C SER A 106 -6.45 1.69 -18.80
N ASP A 107 -7.38 2.49 -19.31
CA ASP A 107 -8.32 3.28 -18.50
C ASP A 107 -9.64 2.55 -18.24
N GLY A 108 -9.83 1.34 -18.80
CA GLY A 108 -11.05 0.55 -18.68
C GLY A 108 -12.24 1.10 -19.46
N LEU A 109 -12.10 2.21 -20.20
CA LEU A 109 -13.24 2.91 -20.81
C LEU A 109 -13.59 2.42 -22.21
N LYS A 110 -12.67 1.71 -22.89
CA LYS A 110 -12.97 1.16 -24.23
C LYS A 110 -13.69 -0.19 -24.08
N GLU A 111 -14.77 -0.35 -24.84
CA GLU A 111 -15.45 -1.64 -24.94
C GLU A 111 -14.47 -2.75 -25.33
N GLY A 112 -14.43 -3.83 -24.55
CA GLY A 112 -13.52 -4.95 -24.73
C GLY A 112 -12.07 -4.72 -24.27
N SER A 113 -11.71 -3.58 -23.69
CA SER A 113 -10.36 -3.33 -23.15
C SER A 113 -10.09 -4.04 -21.83
N GLY A 114 -11.13 -4.61 -21.19
CA GLY A 114 -11.06 -5.14 -19.83
C GLY A 114 -10.84 -4.04 -18.79
N PRO A 115 -10.50 -4.40 -17.54
CA PRO A 115 -10.34 -3.45 -16.46
C PRO A 115 -9.22 -2.44 -16.70
N SER A 116 -9.25 -1.35 -15.93
CA SER A 116 -8.17 -0.37 -15.86
C SER A 116 -6.90 -0.97 -15.26
N THR A 117 -5.78 -0.26 -15.35
CA THR A 117 -4.49 -0.70 -14.78
C THR A 117 -4.04 0.21 -13.66
N ALA A 118 -3.43 -0.41 -12.61
CA ALA A 118 -2.59 0.27 -11.63
C ALA A 118 -1.17 -0.29 -11.71
N PHE A 119 -0.20 0.55 -12.08
CA PHE A 119 1.18 0.12 -12.23
C PHE A 119 1.96 0.38 -10.94
N GLU A 120 1.89 -0.57 -10.01
CA GLU A 120 2.43 -0.49 -8.65
C GLU A 120 3.70 -1.33 -8.44
N SER A 121 4.30 -1.85 -9.52
CA SER A 121 5.38 -2.82 -9.45
C SER A 121 6.73 -2.18 -9.13
N THR A 122 7.48 -2.83 -8.22
CA THR A 122 8.90 -2.54 -7.96
C THR A 122 9.75 -3.60 -8.66
N PRO A 123 10.74 -3.22 -9.50
CA PRO A 123 11.62 -4.19 -10.16
C PRO A 123 12.53 -4.91 -9.17
N LEU A 124 12.93 -6.14 -9.49
CA LEU A 124 14.08 -6.80 -8.86
C LEU A 124 15.34 -6.59 -9.68
N PHE A 125 16.50 -6.51 -9.03
CA PHE A 125 17.81 -6.52 -9.67
C PHE A 125 18.62 -7.73 -9.23
N LEU A 126 18.83 -8.66 -10.15
CA LEU A 126 19.57 -9.90 -9.91
C LEU A 126 20.31 -10.33 -11.17
N ASN A 127 21.54 -10.88 -11.01
CA ASN A 127 22.35 -11.43 -12.11
C ASN A 127 22.55 -10.48 -13.30
N GLY A 128 22.59 -9.17 -13.04
CA GLY A 128 22.80 -8.16 -14.08
C GLY A 128 21.58 -7.82 -14.94
N LEU A 129 20.38 -8.24 -14.53
CA LEU A 129 19.10 -7.91 -15.16
C LEU A 129 18.13 -7.26 -14.15
N LEU A 130 17.26 -6.39 -14.65
CA LEU A 130 16.09 -5.91 -13.95
C LEU A 130 14.89 -6.73 -14.39
N TYR A 131 14.15 -7.29 -13.44
CA TYR A 131 12.91 -8.04 -13.67
C TYR A 131 11.73 -7.22 -13.18
N LEU A 132 10.77 -6.99 -14.05
CA LEU A 132 9.61 -6.13 -13.81
C LEU A 132 8.32 -6.88 -14.14
N ALA A 133 7.38 -6.94 -13.20
CA ALA A 133 6.01 -7.35 -13.52
C ALA A 133 5.20 -6.14 -14.04
N THR A 134 4.26 -6.38 -14.94
CA THR A 134 3.31 -5.37 -15.40
C THR A 134 1.91 -5.65 -14.86
N PRO A 135 0.98 -4.68 -14.85
CA PRO A 135 -0.36 -4.88 -14.30
C PRO A 135 -1.09 -6.10 -14.86
N SER A 136 -0.96 -6.40 -16.15
CA SER A 136 -1.60 -7.54 -16.81
C SER A 136 -0.79 -8.84 -16.70
N SER A 137 0.02 -8.99 -15.64
CA SER A 137 0.79 -10.21 -15.36
C SER A 137 1.80 -10.59 -16.46
N ARG A 138 2.42 -9.62 -17.11
CA ARG A 138 3.62 -9.85 -17.94
C ARG A 138 4.86 -9.69 -17.09
N VAL A 139 5.95 -10.38 -17.45
CA VAL A 139 7.28 -10.18 -16.87
C VAL A 139 8.24 -9.73 -17.96
N VAL A 140 8.99 -8.69 -17.67
CA VAL A 140 9.99 -8.13 -18.58
C VAL A 140 11.35 -8.13 -17.90
N ALA A 141 12.39 -8.59 -18.61
CA ALA A 141 13.78 -8.45 -18.18
C ALA A 141 14.46 -7.35 -18.99
N LEU A 142 15.12 -6.42 -18.29
CA LEU A 142 15.75 -5.25 -18.89
C LEU A 142 17.26 -5.22 -18.61
N ASP A 143 17.98 -4.66 -19.57
CA ASP A 143 19.36 -4.20 -19.35
C ASP A 143 19.35 -3.05 -18.34
N PRO A 144 20.05 -3.16 -17.20
CA PRO A 144 19.94 -2.18 -16.13
C PRO A 144 20.62 -0.83 -16.43
N GLU A 145 21.59 -0.78 -17.37
CA GLU A 145 22.26 0.48 -17.73
C GLU A 145 21.53 1.25 -18.83
N ARG A 146 20.76 0.55 -19.70
CA ARG A 146 20.13 1.12 -20.88
C ARG A 146 18.60 1.11 -20.85
N GLY A 147 17.99 0.31 -19.98
CA GLY A 147 16.53 0.11 -19.96
C GLY A 147 16.01 -0.61 -21.21
N THR A 148 16.86 -1.33 -21.95
CA THR A 148 16.44 -2.07 -23.15
C THR A 148 15.98 -3.48 -22.78
N GLU A 149 14.89 -3.93 -23.40
CA GLU A 149 14.31 -5.25 -23.18
C GLU A 149 15.28 -6.36 -23.65
N ARG A 150 15.47 -7.37 -22.82
CA ARG A 150 16.20 -8.59 -23.11
C ARG A 150 15.27 -9.72 -23.49
N TRP A 151 14.19 -9.87 -22.72
CA TRP A 151 13.11 -10.78 -23.02
C TRP A 151 11.82 -10.28 -22.32
N ALA A 152 10.69 -10.75 -22.81
CA ALA A 152 9.41 -10.56 -22.16
C ALA A 152 8.61 -11.87 -22.18
N PHE A 153 7.87 -12.13 -21.12
CA PHE A 153 6.90 -13.20 -20.99
C PHE A 153 5.51 -12.60 -20.82
N ASP A 154 4.52 -13.18 -21.47
CA ASP A 154 3.11 -12.80 -21.31
C ASP A 154 2.34 -13.99 -20.74
N ALA A 155 1.69 -13.80 -19.59
CA ALA A 155 0.86 -14.84 -18.97
C ALA A 155 -0.48 -15.05 -19.71
N HIS A 156 -0.78 -14.25 -20.75
CA HIS A 156 -2.00 -14.28 -21.56
C HIS A 156 -3.27 -14.19 -20.70
N LEU A 157 -3.31 -13.16 -19.85
CA LEU A 157 -4.47 -12.88 -19.00
C LEU A 157 -5.69 -12.55 -19.86
N ASP A 158 -6.79 -13.29 -19.69
CA ASP A 158 -8.07 -12.93 -20.30
C ASP A 158 -8.73 -11.79 -19.53
N ARG A 159 -8.33 -10.56 -19.87
CA ARG A 159 -8.80 -9.35 -19.19
C ARG A 159 -10.30 -9.12 -19.34
N ALA A 160 -10.90 -9.59 -20.44
CA ALA A 160 -12.33 -9.41 -20.68
C ALA A 160 -13.21 -10.24 -19.72
N SER A 161 -12.67 -11.34 -19.19
CA SER A 161 -13.36 -12.19 -18.22
C SER A 161 -13.20 -11.72 -16.76
N LEU A 162 -12.35 -10.71 -16.49
CA LEU A 162 -12.11 -10.24 -15.12
C LEU A 162 -13.24 -9.33 -14.65
N ALA A 163 -13.81 -9.64 -13.49
CA ALA A 163 -14.91 -8.87 -12.88
C ALA A 163 -14.44 -7.66 -12.06
N ARG A 164 -13.16 -7.29 -12.13
CA ARG A 164 -12.58 -6.16 -11.38
C ARG A 164 -12.52 -4.90 -12.21
N ASP A 165 -12.62 -3.75 -11.52
CA ASP A 165 -12.45 -2.43 -12.15
C ASP A 165 -10.98 -2.13 -12.45
N GLU A 166 -10.04 -2.76 -11.73
CA GLU A 166 -8.61 -2.51 -11.86
C GLU A 166 -7.76 -3.78 -11.66
N VAL A 167 -6.73 -3.93 -12.51
CA VAL A 167 -5.72 -4.98 -12.38
C VAL A 167 -4.38 -4.40 -11.94
N THR A 168 -3.69 -5.13 -11.05
CA THR A 168 -2.34 -4.79 -10.57
C THR A 168 -1.55 -6.04 -10.24
N VAL A 169 -0.23 -5.97 -10.48
CA VAL A 169 0.76 -6.92 -9.96
C VAL A 169 1.95 -6.12 -9.47
N ARG A 170 2.32 -6.29 -8.18
CA ARG A 170 3.31 -5.43 -7.52
C ARG A 170 4.75 -5.85 -7.72
N GLY A 171 4.99 -7.06 -8.24
CA GLY A 171 6.36 -7.50 -8.48
C GLY A 171 6.48 -9.00 -8.73
N VAL A 172 7.69 -9.50 -8.71
CA VAL A 172 8.08 -10.89 -8.85
C VAL A 172 9.01 -11.31 -7.72
N ALA A 173 9.19 -12.61 -7.49
CA ALA A 173 10.22 -13.15 -6.60
C ALA A 173 11.29 -13.89 -7.40
N ALA A 174 12.47 -14.07 -6.80
CA ALA A 174 13.57 -14.76 -7.44
C ALA A 174 14.16 -15.84 -6.54
N TRP A 175 14.62 -16.93 -7.15
CA TRP A 175 15.35 -18.01 -6.51
C TRP A 175 16.51 -18.49 -7.38
N LEU A 176 17.64 -18.85 -6.75
CA LEU A 176 18.83 -19.32 -7.43
C LEU A 176 19.16 -20.74 -6.97
N ASP A 177 19.13 -21.71 -7.87
CA ASP A 177 19.63 -23.05 -7.61
C ASP A 177 21.16 -23.10 -7.75
N SER A 178 21.86 -23.01 -6.60
CA SER A 178 23.31 -23.08 -6.54
C SER A 178 23.87 -24.46 -6.86
N THR A 179 23.04 -25.51 -6.90
CA THR A 179 23.45 -26.89 -7.20
C THR A 179 23.59 -27.12 -8.70
N LEU A 180 22.92 -26.31 -9.52
CA LEU A 180 22.96 -26.41 -10.98
C LEU A 180 24.17 -25.69 -11.57
N ALA A 181 24.64 -26.14 -12.74
CA ALA A 181 25.69 -25.49 -13.51
C ALA A 181 25.30 -24.06 -13.89
N GLN A 182 26.28 -23.15 -14.02
CA GLN A 182 26.07 -21.69 -14.17
C GLN A 182 25.16 -21.26 -15.31
N ARG A 183 24.97 -22.08 -16.35
CA ARG A 183 24.10 -21.80 -17.51
C ARG A 183 23.03 -22.87 -17.69
N ALA A 184 22.75 -23.65 -16.66
CA ALA A 184 21.68 -24.64 -16.71
C ALA A 184 20.31 -23.94 -16.81
N PRO A 185 19.40 -24.44 -17.63
CA PRO A 185 18.03 -23.93 -17.70
C PRO A 185 17.40 -23.90 -16.30
N CYS A 186 16.63 -22.86 -16.02
CA CYS A 186 15.91 -22.66 -14.74
C CYS A 186 16.82 -22.70 -13.50
N ARG A 187 18.12 -22.42 -13.66
CA ARG A 187 19.02 -22.21 -12.52
C ARG A 187 18.62 -20.97 -11.70
N THR A 188 18.27 -19.88 -12.39
CA THR A 188 17.59 -18.74 -11.78
C THR A 188 16.12 -18.83 -12.14
N ARG A 189 15.24 -18.87 -11.13
CA ARG A 189 13.80 -18.89 -11.33
C ARG A 189 13.20 -17.55 -10.90
N ILE A 190 12.35 -17.01 -11.75
CA ILE A 190 11.54 -15.84 -11.46
C ILE A 190 10.10 -16.31 -11.26
N PHE A 191 9.57 -16.09 -10.06
CA PHE A 191 8.21 -16.46 -9.70
C PHE A 191 7.26 -15.29 -9.86
N LEU A 192 6.18 -15.51 -10.59
CA LEU A 192 5.09 -14.57 -10.81
C LEU A 192 3.79 -15.12 -10.23
N GLY A 193 3.18 -14.39 -9.30
CA GLY A 193 1.76 -14.58 -8.98
C GLY A 193 0.93 -13.78 -9.98
N THR A 194 -0.03 -14.42 -10.66
CA THR A 194 -0.83 -13.75 -11.68
C THR A 194 -2.18 -13.30 -11.16
N PHE A 195 -2.76 -12.32 -11.82
CA PHE A 195 -4.08 -11.81 -11.46
C PHE A 195 -5.21 -12.84 -11.68
N ASP A 196 -5.02 -13.86 -12.52
CA ASP A 196 -5.92 -14.99 -12.69
C ASP A 196 -5.56 -16.21 -11.80
N ALA A 197 -4.82 -15.95 -10.71
CA ALA A 197 -4.50 -16.93 -9.65
C ALA A 197 -3.65 -18.13 -10.11
N ARG A 198 -2.60 -17.89 -10.88
CA ARG A 198 -1.54 -18.86 -11.16
C ARG A 198 -0.24 -18.46 -10.48
N LEU A 199 0.55 -19.43 -10.06
CA LEU A 199 1.95 -19.26 -9.70
C LEU A 199 2.81 -19.81 -10.83
N ILE A 200 3.57 -18.95 -11.51
CA ILE A 200 4.38 -19.29 -12.68
C ILE A 200 5.86 -19.19 -12.32
N ALA A 201 6.67 -20.17 -12.72
CA ALA A 201 8.13 -20.14 -12.62
C ALA A 201 8.75 -19.95 -14.00
N LEU A 202 9.54 -18.90 -14.18
CA LEU A 202 10.23 -18.54 -15.42
C LEU A 202 11.74 -18.71 -15.25
N ASP A 203 12.40 -19.16 -16.31
CA ASP A 203 13.87 -19.11 -16.42
C ASP A 203 14.34 -17.65 -16.48
N GLY A 204 15.19 -17.23 -15.53
CA GLY A 204 15.61 -15.83 -15.40
C GLY A 204 16.44 -15.33 -16.57
N ASP A 205 17.14 -16.20 -17.30
CA ASP A 205 17.99 -15.81 -18.44
C ASP A 205 17.19 -15.67 -19.73
N THR A 206 16.11 -16.46 -19.89
CA THR A 206 15.38 -16.57 -21.18
C THR A 206 13.91 -16.15 -21.13
N GLY A 207 13.29 -16.12 -19.95
CA GLY A 207 11.86 -15.84 -19.77
C GLY A 207 10.94 -17.02 -20.13
N HIS A 208 11.48 -18.19 -20.51
CA HIS A 208 10.66 -19.36 -20.77
C HIS A 208 10.15 -19.99 -19.45
N PRO A 209 8.91 -20.53 -19.44
CA PRO A 209 8.42 -21.30 -18.29
C PRO A 209 9.32 -22.49 -17.96
N CYS A 210 9.60 -22.71 -16.69
CA CYS A 210 10.34 -23.87 -16.18
C CYS A 210 9.43 -25.10 -16.20
N ALA A 211 9.58 -25.95 -17.22
CA ALA A 211 8.67 -27.05 -17.50
C ALA A 211 8.53 -28.10 -16.36
N ASP A 212 9.50 -28.15 -15.46
CA ASP A 212 9.53 -29.00 -14.28
C ASP A 212 8.72 -28.45 -13.10
N PHE A 213 8.23 -27.21 -13.18
CA PHE A 213 7.43 -26.57 -12.13
C PHE A 213 5.92 -26.74 -12.42
N GLY A 214 5.21 -27.45 -11.55
CA GLY A 214 3.78 -27.72 -11.68
C GLY A 214 3.41 -28.35 -13.02
N THR A 215 2.42 -27.78 -13.70
CA THR A 215 2.03 -28.20 -15.06
C THR A 215 2.57 -27.17 -16.06
N ALA A 216 3.57 -27.56 -16.83
CA ALA A 216 4.20 -26.73 -17.87
C ALA A 216 4.68 -25.34 -17.34
N GLY A 217 5.28 -25.31 -16.15
CA GLY A 217 5.80 -24.10 -15.52
C GLY A 217 4.81 -23.35 -14.64
N SER A 218 3.65 -23.91 -14.34
CA SER A 218 2.56 -23.23 -13.64
C SER A 218 1.83 -24.11 -12.63
N VAL A 219 1.41 -23.51 -11.52
CA VAL A 219 0.50 -24.08 -10.52
C VAL A 219 -0.79 -23.26 -10.49
N ASP A 220 -1.97 -23.89 -10.58
CA ASP A 220 -3.27 -23.24 -10.39
C ASP A 220 -3.54 -23.04 -8.89
N LEU A 221 -3.59 -21.78 -8.47
CA LEU A 221 -3.82 -21.42 -7.07
C LEU A 221 -5.30 -21.44 -6.66
N ARG A 222 -6.24 -21.70 -7.57
CA ARG A 222 -7.66 -21.88 -7.23
C ARG A 222 -7.93 -23.32 -6.77
N ALA A 223 -7.04 -24.26 -7.13
CA ALA A 223 -7.17 -25.64 -6.73
C ALA A 223 -7.25 -25.79 -5.20
N GLY A 224 -8.27 -26.49 -4.72
CA GLY A 224 -8.54 -26.70 -3.30
C GLY A 224 -9.14 -25.50 -2.56
N VAL A 225 -9.23 -24.32 -3.17
CA VAL A 225 -9.89 -23.16 -2.57
C VAL A 225 -11.41 -23.32 -2.72
N ARG A 226 -12.14 -23.38 -1.60
CA ARG A 226 -13.58 -23.53 -1.63
C ARG A 226 -14.24 -22.36 -2.38
N GLY A 227 -15.08 -22.70 -3.34
CA GLY A 227 -15.66 -21.70 -4.24
C GLY A 227 -14.70 -21.16 -5.30
N GLY A 228 -13.42 -21.58 -5.31
CA GLY A 228 -12.41 -21.05 -6.22
C GLY A 228 -12.76 -21.21 -7.70
N GLU A 229 -13.43 -22.29 -8.09
CA GLU A 229 -13.94 -22.45 -9.47
C GLU A 229 -15.23 -21.66 -9.71
N ALA A 230 -16.16 -21.66 -8.74
CA ALA A 230 -17.43 -20.94 -8.84
C ALA A 230 -17.23 -19.41 -8.78
N PHE A 231 -16.21 -18.97 -8.05
CA PHE A 231 -15.87 -17.57 -7.84
C PHE A 231 -14.48 -17.22 -8.39
N ALA A 232 -14.11 -17.79 -9.52
CA ALA A 232 -12.80 -17.65 -10.14
C ALA A 232 -12.38 -16.17 -10.36
N HIS A 233 -13.36 -15.27 -10.46
CA HIS A 233 -13.15 -13.83 -10.61
C HIS A 233 -12.98 -13.08 -9.28
N GLU A 234 -13.07 -13.78 -8.14
CA GLU A 234 -12.98 -13.20 -6.81
C GLU A 234 -11.68 -13.57 -6.08
N TYR A 235 -10.79 -14.38 -6.72
CA TYR A 235 -9.53 -14.83 -6.15
C TYR A 235 -8.37 -14.50 -7.08
N HIS A 236 -7.42 -13.69 -6.62
CA HIS A 236 -6.32 -13.15 -7.40
C HIS A 236 -5.00 -13.21 -6.63
N VAL A 237 -3.88 -12.98 -7.33
CA VAL A 237 -2.59 -12.65 -6.69
C VAL A 237 -2.15 -11.28 -7.20
N THR A 238 -1.96 -10.34 -6.29
CA THR A 238 -1.58 -8.95 -6.60
C THR A 238 -0.19 -8.59 -6.08
N SER A 239 0.32 -9.32 -5.08
CA SER A 239 1.65 -9.10 -4.51
C SER A 239 2.62 -10.20 -4.91
N PRO A 240 3.94 -9.90 -5.01
CA PRO A 240 4.94 -10.91 -5.32
C PRO A 240 4.96 -12.01 -4.25
N PRO A 241 5.26 -13.26 -4.63
CA PRO A 241 5.59 -14.30 -3.68
C PRO A 241 6.84 -13.95 -2.88
N VAL A 242 7.05 -14.60 -1.73
CA VAL A 242 8.32 -14.55 -1.01
C VAL A 242 9.01 -15.92 -1.06
N VAL A 243 10.33 -15.93 -1.21
CA VAL A 243 11.11 -17.16 -1.24
C VAL A 243 11.96 -17.28 0.02
N VAL A 244 11.85 -18.42 0.70
CA VAL A 244 12.67 -18.75 1.89
C VAL A 244 13.21 -20.17 1.73
N GLY A 245 14.53 -20.30 1.62
CA GLY A 245 15.14 -21.61 1.35
C GLY A 245 14.63 -22.26 0.06
N ASP A 246 13.99 -23.39 0.20
CA ASP A 246 13.45 -24.19 -0.90
C ASP A 246 11.92 -24.07 -1.07
N VAL A 247 11.30 -23.05 -0.48
CA VAL A 247 9.85 -22.82 -0.62
C VAL A 247 9.56 -21.42 -1.17
N VAL A 248 8.59 -21.34 -2.07
CA VAL A 248 7.95 -20.12 -2.55
C VAL A 248 6.58 -20.00 -1.91
N ILE A 249 6.36 -18.92 -1.17
CA ILE A 249 5.18 -18.68 -0.34
C ILE A 249 4.33 -17.60 -1.00
N VAL A 250 3.04 -17.84 -1.14
CA VAL A 250 2.10 -16.95 -1.82
C VAL A 250 0.81 -16.80 -1.02
N GLY A 251 0.33 -15.57 -0.94
CA GLY A 251 -0.99 -15.21 -0.44
C GLY A 251 -1.98 -14.96 -1.57
N SER A 252 -3.06 -14.26 -1.26
CA SER A 252 -4.10 -13.96 -2.23
C SER A 252 -4.75 -12.60 -1.96
N SER A 253 -5.28 -11.99 -3.00
CA SER A 253 -6.25 -10.90 -2.94
C SER A 253 -7.62 -11.49 -3.24
N VAL A 254 -8.49 -11.48 -2.25
CA VAL A 254 -9.88 -11.93 -2.38
C VAL A 254 -10.76 -10.70 -2.62
N PHE A 255 -11.76 -10.84 -3.48
CA PHE A 255 -12.74 -9.79 -3.68
C PHE A 255 -13.72 -9.78 -2.50
N ASP A 256 -13.46 -8.95 -1.54
CA ASP A 256 -14.29 -8.74 -0.34
C ASP A 256 -15.58 -7.96 -0.62
N ASN A 257 -16.47 -7.89 0.36
CA ASN A 257 -17.73 -7.14 0.29
C ASN A 257 -18.70 -7.56 -0.84
N ILE A 258 -18.46 -8.69 -1.49
CA ILE A 258 -19.41 -9.26 -2.45
C ILE A 258 -20.36 -10.23 -1.75
N ARG A 259 -19.84 -11.08 -0.86
CA ARG A 259 -20.56 -12.16 -0.18
C ARG A 259 -19.92 -12.58 1.12
N ILE A 260 -20.70 -13.23 2.00
CA ILE A 260 -20.19 -13.77 3.28
C ILE A 260 -19.32 -15.01 3.11
N ASP A 261 -19.52 -15.77 2.03
CA ASP A 261 -18.79 -16.98 1.69
C ASP A 261 -17.71 -16.71 0.61
N ALA A 262 -17.04 -15.56 0.74
CA ALA A 262 -15.90 -15.20 -0.08
C ALA A 262 -14.83 -16.32 -0.09
N PRO A 263 -14.00 -16.46 -1.12
CA PRO A 263 -12.91 -17.43 -1.14
C PRO A 263 -12.02 -17.40 0.10
N SER A 264 -11.37 -18.52 0.42
CA SER A 264 -10.42 -18.58 1.54
C SER A 264 -9.22 -17.68 1.32
N GLY A 265 -8.78 -17.01 2.38
CA GLY A 265 -7.52 -16.26 2.43
C GLY A 265 -6.28 -17.13 2.68
N VAL A 266 -6.33 -18.41 2.35
CA VAL A 266 -5.24 -19.37 2.59
C VAL A 266 -3.90 -18.88 2.04
N VAL A 267 -2.85 -19.01 2.85
CA VAL A 267 -1.45 -18.81 2.46
C VAL A 267 -0.83 -20.18 2.21
N ARG A 268 -0.13 -20.34 1.09
CA ARG A 268 0.44 -21.63 0.67
C ARG A 268 1.90 -21.49 0.29
N ALA A 269 2.66 -22.54 0.58
CA ALA A 269 4.04 -22.68 0.14
C ALA A 269 4.19 -23.87 -0.79
N PHE A 270 4.96 -23.67 -1.84
CA PHE A 270 5.27 -24.67 -2.85
C PHE A 270 6.78 -24.88 -2.93
N ASP A 271 7.21 -26.09 -3.29
CA ASP A 271 8.61 -26.35 -3.59
C ASP A 271 9.06 -25.48 -4.77
N VAL A 272 10.20 -24.81 -4.64
CA VAL A 272 10.72 -23.89 -5.66
C VAL A 272 11.13 -24.61 -6.97
N ARG A 273 11.37 -25.93 -6.95
CA ARG A 273 11.84 -26.70 -8.10
C ARG A 273 10.68 -27.29 -8.89
N ASP A 274 9.73 -27.97 -8.21
CA ASP A 274 8.70 -28.74 -8.88
C ASP A 274 7.27 -28.21 -8.67
N GLY A 275 7.08 -27.18 -7.83
CA GLY A 275 5.76 -26.59 -7.58
C GLY A 275 4.83 -27.47 -6.74
N SER A 276 5.33 -28.53 -6.10
CA SER A 276 4.53 -29.35 -5.19
C SER A 276 4.16 -28.57 -3.93
N LEU A 277 2.91 -28.73 -3.45
CA LEU A 277 2.46 -28.09 -2.23
C LEU A 277 3.23 -28.64 -1.02
N ARG A 278 3.88 -27.76 -0.27
CA ARG A 278 4.64 -28.10 0.94
C ARG A 278 3.79 -27.93 2.20
N TRP A 279 3.06 -26.84 2.29
CA TRP A 279 2.12 -26.55 3.40
C TRP A 279 1.09 -25.49 3.00
N ALA A 280 0.02 -25.46 3.78
CA ALA A 280 -1.01 -24.43 3.72
C ALA A 280 -1.37 -23.98 5.13
N TRP A 281 -1.58 -22.67 5.31
CA TRP A 281 -2.03 -22.06 6.56
C TRP A 281 -3.25 -21.20 6.29
N GLU A 282 -4.29 -21.32 7.13
CA GLU A 282 -5.57 -20.65 6.97
C GLU A 282 -5.85 -19.71 8.14
N PRO A 283 -6.01 -18.38 7.91
CA PRO A 283 -6.23 -17.40 8.99
C PRO A 283 -7.42 -17.69 9.89
N LEU A 284 -8.51 -18.25 9.33
CA LEU A 284 -9.75 -18.53 10.05
C LEU A 284 -9.90 -19.98 10.49
N ALA A 285 -8.86 -20.81 10.39
CA ALA A 285 -8.94 -22.27 10.67
C ALA A 285 -9.36 -22.59 12.12
N ARG A 286 -8.96 -21.76 13.08
CA ARG A 286 -9.20 -22.01 14.51
C ARG A 286 -10.67 -21.92 14.94
N TYR A 287 -11.50 -21.27 14.15
CA TYR A 287 -12.92 -21.06 14.49
C TYR A 287 -13.83 -22.23 14.12
N ARG A 288 -13.31 -23.26 13.46
CA ARG A 288 -14.12 -24.37 12.97
C ARG A 288 -13.30 -25.65 13.04
N SER A 289 -13.78 -26.70 13.71
CA SER A 289 -13.15 -28.01 13.75
C SER A 289 -13.17 -28.67 12.37
N HIS A 290 -11.98 -28.90 11.77
CA HIS A 290 -11.84 -29.75 10.58
C HIS A 290 -10.84 -30.87 10.84
N PRO A 291 -11.06 -32.06 10.25
CA PRO A 291 -10.05 -33.08 10.22
C PRO A 291 -8.86 -32.61 9.36
N ALA A 292 -7.64 -32.78 9.85
CA ALA A 292 -6.45 -32.62 9.03
C ALA A 292 -6.52 -33.51 7.81
N GLY A 293 -6.30 -32.96 6.61
CA GLY A 293 -6.22 -33.73 5.36
C GLY A 293 -7.36 -33.57 4.37
N THR A 294 -8.21 -32.57 4.53
CA THR A 294 -9.14 -32.19 3.46
C THR A 294 -8.62 -30.93 2.76
N ASP A 295 -8.47 -31.01 1.42
CA ASP A 295 -8.03 -29.89 0.56
C ASP A 295 -9.11 -28.79 0.41
N ASP A 296 -10.08 -28.71 1.34
CA ASP A 296 -11.23 -27.82 1.28
C ASP A 296 -11.02 -26.63 2.19
N PHE A 297 -10.27 -25.62 1.72
CA PHE A 297 -10.01 -24.38 2.44
C PHE A 297 -11.28 -23.55 2.62
N ARG A 298 -11.44 -22.96 3.79
CA ARG A 298 -12.68 -22.29 4.18
C ARG A 298 -12.87 -20.96 3.52
N SER A 299 -14.14 -20.64 3.24
CA SER A 299 -14.56 -19.30 2.85
C SER A 299 -14.48 -18.32 4.00
N GLY A 300 -14.38 -17.02 3.68
CA GLY A 300 -14.45 -15.92 4.62
C GLY A 300 -13.30 -14.90 4.53
N ALA A 301 -12.55 -14.86 3.45
CA ALA A 301 -11.42 -13.94 3.22
C ALA A 301 -10.36 -14.00 4.34
N ALA A 302 -10.11 -12.92 5.07
CA ALA A 302 -8.95 -12.72 5.96
C ALA A 302 -7.62 -12.96 5.22
N ASN A 303 -7.58 -12.63 3.95
CA ASN A 303 -6.51 -12.94 3.02
C ASN A 303 -5.30 -12.04 3.23
N ALA A 304 -4.13 -12.57 2.89
CA ALA A 304 -2.88 -11.83 2.89
C ALA A 304 -2.56 -11.34 1.48
N TRP A 305 -3.00 -10.13 1.17
CA TRP A 305 -2.81 -9.49 -0.14
C TRP A 305 -1.64 -8.51 -0.17
N GLY A 306 -1.11 -8.13 1.00
CA GLY A 306 0.09 -7.31 1.16
C GLY A 306 1.37 -8.09 0.86
N LEU A 307 2.51 -7.43 0.99
CA LEU A 307 3.83 -8.03 0.84
C LEU A 307 4.23 -8.77 2.11
N PHE A 308 4.83 -9.94 1.96
CA PHE A 308 5.38 -10.73 3.06
C PHE A 308 6.84 -10.37 3.31
N THR A 309 7.32 -10.67 4.51
CA THR A 309 8.72 -10.47 4.86
C THR A 309 9.34 -11.76 5.37
N ALA A 310 10.54 -12.08 4.88
CA ALA A 310 11.28 -13.26 5.28
C ALA A 310 12.39 -12.93 6.29
N ASP A 311 12.59 -13.83 7.26
CA ASP A 311 13.78 -13.93 8.09
C ASP A 311 14.41 -15.32 7.93
N PRO A 312 15.23 -15.54 6.88
CA PRO A 312 15.81 -16.85 6.60
C PRO A 312 16.72 -17.36 7.73
N ALA A 313 17.32 -16.45 8.51
CA ALA A 313 18.21 -16.83 9.62
C ALA A 313 17.47 -17.55 10.76
N HIS A 314 16.18 -17.32 10.91
CA HIS A 314 15.34 -17.94 11.93
C HIS A 314 14.25 -18.84 11.34
N ASP A 315 14.28 -19.09 10.03
CA ASP A 315 13.24 -19.86 9.31
C ASP A 315 11.84 -19.28 9.55
N LEU A 316 11.69 -17.94 9.47
CA LEU A 316 10.42 -17.25 9.67
C LEU A 316 9.97 -16.52 8.41
N VAL A 317 8.65 -16.46 8.25
CA VAL A 317 7.95 -15.56 7.34
C VAL A 317 6.88 -14.79 8.12
N PHE A 318 6.82 -13.47 7.91
CA PHE A 318 5.85 -12.58 8.53
C PHE A 318 4.77 -12.24 7.52
N ILE A 319 3.52 -12.49 7.88
CA ILE A 319 2.36 -12.39 7.01
C ILE A 319 1.39 -11.37 7.60
N PRO A 320 1.14 -10.25 6.91
CA PRO A 320 0.10 -9.31 7.27
C PRO A 320 -1.23 -9.81 6.71
N THR A 321 -2.25 -9.95 7.56
CA THR A 321 -3.57 -10.45 7.15
C THR A 321 -4.60 -9.34 7.08
N GLY A 322 -5.53 -9.45 6.14
CA GLY A 322 -6.66 -8.56 5.97
C GLY A 322 -7.88 -8.93 6.79
N SER A 323 -8.97 -8.24 6.50
CA SER A 323 -10.24 -8.39 7.18
C SER A 323 -10.96 -9.68 6.81
N ALA A 324 -11.74 -10.21 7.74
CA ALA A 324 -12.66 -11.30 7.46
C ALA A 324 -13.92 -10.76 6.77
N SER A 325 -14.45 -11.50 5.80
CA SER A 325 -15.62 -11.08 5.01
C SER A 325 -16.95 -11.35 5.75
N PRO A 326 -17.94 -10.45 5.63
CA PRO A 326 -17.88 -9.11 5.03
C PRO A 326 -17.24 -8.08 5.96
N ASP A 327 -16.58 -7.05 5.40
CA ASP A 327 -15.76 -6.12 6.20
C ASP A 327 -16.57 -5.19 7.10
N HIS A 328 -17.82 -4.85 6.73
CA HIS A 328 -18.56 -3.79 7.41
C HIS A 328 -19.72 -4.26 8.28
N PHE A 329 -20.01 -5.57 8.28
CA PHE A 329 -20.99 -6.20 9.14
C PHE A 329 -20.51 -7.59 9.56
N GLY A 330 -20.17 -7.76 10.83
CA GLY A 330 -19.58 -8.97 11.41
C GLY A 330 -20.57 -9.91 12.14
N GLY A 331 -21.87 -9.64 12.08
CA GLY A 331 -22.86 -10.41 12.86
C GLY A 331 -22.92 -11.92 12.54
N GLN A 332 -22.37 -12.36 11.40
CA GLN A 332 -22.28 -13.77 11.01
C GLN A 332 -20.92 -14.40 11.32
N ARG A 333 -19.95 -13.62 11.78
CA ARG A 333 -18.61 -14.05 12.18
C ARG A 333 -18.35 -13.66 13.65
N PRO A 334 -19.07 -14.26 14.62
CA PRO A 334 -18.95 -13.89 16.02
C PRO A 334 -17.56 -14.18 16.58
N GLY A 335 -17.08 -13.31 17.44
CA GLY A 335 -15.74 -13.37 18.04
C GLY A 335 -14.80 -12.31 17.46
N ASP A 336 -13.52 -12.42 17.76
CA ASP A 336 -12.52 -11.42 17.37
C ASP A 336 -11.91 -11.68 15.98
N ASP A 337 -12.32 -12.75 15.29
CA ASP A 337 -11.73 -13.20 14.01
C ASP A 337 -10.20 -13.32 14.12
N ARG A 338 -9.74 -14.02 15.17
CA ARG A 338 -8.32 -14.17 15.46
C ARG A 338 -7.54 -14.59 14.20
N ASP A 339 -6.36 -14.03 14.02
CA ASP A 339 -5.46 -14.17 12.90
C ASP A 339 -5.91 -13.41 11.62
N ALA A 340 -7.13 -12.85 11.57
CA ALA A 340 -7.46 -11.74 10.68
C ALA A 340 -6.95 -10.42 11.26
N ASN A 341 -6.70 -9.42 10.43
CA ASN A 341 -6.19 -8.10 10.80
C ASN A 341 -4.98 -8.18 11.74
N SER A 342 -4.06 -9.11 11.42
CA SER A 342 -2.97 -9.54 12.28
C SER A 342 -1.64 -9.52 11.54
N ILE A 343 -0.54 -9.40 12.29
CA ILE A 343 0.76 -9.86 11.85
C ILE A 343 0.98 -11.26 12.40
N VAL A 344 1.29 -12.21 11.52
CA VAL A 344 1.48 -13.63 11.86
C VAL A 344 2.88 -14.07 11.46
N ALA A 345 3.62 -14.68 12.38
CA ALA A 345 4.90 -15.32 12.09
C ALA A 345 4.70 -16.82 11.93
N LEU A 346 4.99 -17.32 10.73
CA LEU A 346 5.01 -18.76 10.45
C LEU A 346 6.45 -19.24 10.30
N ARG A 347 6.68 -20.52 10.64
CA ARG A 347 7.88 -21.23 10.22
C ARG A 347 7.84 -21.42 8.71
N ALA A 348 8.79 -20.82 8.00
CA ALA A 348 8.75 -20.79 6.53
C ALA A 348 8.84 -22.20 5.91
N SER A 349 9.60 -23.12 6.53
CA SER A 349 9.77 -24.48 6.03
C SER A 349 8.55 -25.38 6.25
N THR A 350 7.67 -25.11 7.24
CA THR A 350 6.59 -26.03 7.64
C THR A 350 5.19 -25.41 7.69
N GLY A 351 5.06 -24.08 7.69
CA GLY A 351 3.80 -23.38 7.89
C GLY A 351 3.29 -23.38 9.34
N GLU A 352 4.09 -23.87 10.31
CA GLU A 352 3.74 -23.84 11.72
C GLU A 352 3.63 -22.38 12.19
N GLU A 353 2.51 -22.01 12.81
CA GLU A 353 2.34 -20.71 13.43
C GLU A 353 3.16 -20.62 14.71
N ILE A 354 4.12 -19.69 14.72
CA ILE A 354 5.01 -19.44 15.85
C ILE A 354 4.36 -18.44 16.81
N TRP A 355 3.82 -17.35 16.28
CA TRP A 355 3.04 -16.37 17.02
C TRP A 355 2.16 -15.55 16.07
N ALA A 356 1.11 -14.98 16.62
CA ALA A 356 0.27 -13.99 15.95
C ALA A 356 -0.04 -12.84 16.92
N PHE A 357 -0.09 -11.62 16.39
CA PHE A 357 -0.51 -10.43 17.10
C PHE A 357 -1.60 -9.70 16.30
N GLN A 358 -2.81 -9.63 16.87
CA GLN A 358 -3.95 -8.99 16.22
C GLN A 358 -3.93 -7.47 16.45
N LEU A 359 -4.02 -6.69 15.39
CA LEU A 359 -3.99 -5.24 15.43
C LEU A 359 -5.38 -4.62 15.50
N VAL A 360 -6.40 -5.34 15.02
CA VAL A 360 -7.81 -4.92 15.09
C VAL A 360 -8.66 -6.14 15.41
N HIS A 361 -9.41 -6.08 16.50
CA HIS A 361 -10.36 -7.12 16.89
C HIS A 361 -11.68 -6.93 16.16
N HIS A 362 -12.24 -8.00 15.60
CA HIS A 362 -13.54 -7.99 14.92
C HIS A 362 -13.69 -6.78 14.00
N ASP A 363 -12.84 -6.70 12.99
CA ASP A 363 -12.78 -5.53 12.11
C ASP A 363 -14.10 -5.26 11.39
N LEU A 364 -14.55 -4.00 11.41
CA LEU A 364 -15.76 -3.50 10.76
C LEU A 364 -15.47 -2.29 9.87
N TRP A 365 -14.21 -1.95 9.65
CA TRP A 365 -13.78 -0.69 9.04
C TRP A 365 -12.94 -0.89 7.77
N ASP A 366 -12.65 -2.14 7.39
CA ASP A 366 -11.68 -2.49 6.35
C ASP A 366 -10.26 -1.98 6.75
N TYR A 367 -9.90 -2.24 8.03
CA TYR A 367 -8.60 -1.88 8.59
C TYR A 367 -7.58 -3.02 8.48
N ASP A 368 -7.38 -3.51 7.25
CA ASP A 368 -6.36 -4.51 6.97
C ASP A 368 -4.99 -4.15 7.54
N VAL A 369 -4.22 -5.16 7.87
CA VAL A 369 -2.77 -5.04 7.99
C VAL A 369 -2.21 -5.14 6.58
N ALA A 370 -2.11 -3.98 5.91
CA ALA A 370 -1.77 -3.92 4.48
C ALA A 370 -0.28 -3.71 4.24
N ALA A 371 0.43 -3.10 5.20
CA ALA A 371 1.84 -2.77 5.08
C ALA A 371 2.72 -4.02 5.12
N GLN A 372 3.87 -3.96 4.44
CA GLN A 372 4.90 -5.00 4.56
C GLN A 372 5.53 -4.92 5.95
N PRO A 373 5.55 -6.03 6.74
CA PRO A 373 6.25 -6.06 8.02
C PRO A 373 7.74 -5.75 7.85
N ALA A 374 8.27 -4.76 8.56
CA ALA A 374 9.68 -4.35 8.41
C ALA A 374 10.53 -4.85 9.56
N LEU A 375 11.57 -5.64 9.23
CA LEU A 375 12.51 -6.14 10.23
C LEU A 375 13.56 -5.09 10.55
N THR A 376 13.84 -4.96 11.83
CA THR A 376 14.88 -4.03 12.32
C THR A 376 15.49 -4.54 13.62
N THR A 377 16.45 -3.79 14.15
CA THR A 377 16.98 -3.95 15.50
C THR A 377 16.74 -2.67 16.28
N VAL A 378 16.00 -2.78 17.37
CA VAL A 378 15.63 -1.65 18.21
C VAL A 378 16.47 -1.66 19.49
N MET A 379 17.03 -0.50 19.86
CA MET A 379 17.71 -0.37 21.16
C MET A 379 16.71 -0.01 22.24
N ARG A 380 16.56 -0.92 23.21
CA ARG A 380 15.72 -0.72 24.40
C ARG A 380 16.56 -0.87 25.66
N ASN A 381 16.62 0.16 26.51
CA ASN A 381 17.38 0.14 27.76
C ASN A 381 18.83 -0.36 27.62
N GLY A 382 19.47 0.00 26.52
CA GLY A 382 20.85 -0.41 26.22
C GLY A 382 21.00 -1.81 25.62
N VAL A 383 19.89 -2.56 25.43
CA VAL A 383 19.87 -3.89 24.81
C VAL A 383 19.38 -3.78 23.36
N ALA A 384 20.06 -4.47 22.44
CA ALA A 384 19.64 -4.61 21.06
C ALA A 384 18.58 -5.72 20.97
N VAL A 385 17.35 -5.38 20.57
CA VAL A 385 16.23 -6.31 20.44
C VAL A 385 15.90 -6.47 18.96
N PRO A 386 15.94 -7.70 18.41
CA PRO A 386 15.41 -7.97 17.09
C PRO A 386 13.91 -7.65 17.07
N ALA A 387 13.49 -6.78 16.16
CA ALA A 387 12.12 -6.29 16.14
C ALA A 387 11.50 -6.40 14.74
N VAL A 388 10.18 -6.46 14.71
CA VAL A 388 9.36 -6.19 13.53
C VAL A 388 8.51 -4.97 13.81
N VAL A 389 8.50 -4.04 12.86
CA VAL A 389 7.64 -2.85 12.89
C VAL A 389 6.48 -3.09 11.94
N GLU A 390 5.27 -2.96 12.47
CA GLU A 390 4.03 -3.08 11.68
C GLU A 390 3.22 -1.79 11.80
N ALA A 391 2.87 -1.25 10.65
CA ALA A 391 2.01 -0.08 10.52
C ALA A 391 0.74 -0.45 9.77
N SER A 392 -0.43 -0.03 10.25
CA SER A 392 -1.70 -0.47 9.68
C SER A 392 -2.53 0.66 9.08
N LYS A 393 -3.63 0.30 8.43
CA LYS A 393 -4.64 1.24 7.95
C LYS A 393 -5.21 2.15 9.06
N THR A 394 -5.10 1.75 10.33
CA THR A 394 -5.50 2.60 11.47
C THR A 394 -4.56 3.79 11.69
N GLY A 395 -3.37 3.79 11.08
CA GLY A 395 -2.31 4.76 11.40
C GLY A 395 -1.68 4.52 12.78
N ILE A 396 -1.90 3.38 13.37
CA ILE A 396 -1.24 2.92 14.60
C ILE A 396 -0.04 2.07 14.19
N VAL A 397 1.08 2.24 14.90
CA VAL A 397 2.31 1.51 14.62
C VAL A 397 2.65 0.64 15.82
N PHE A 398 2.85 -0.64 15.58
CA PHE A 398 3.28 -1.61 16.59
C PHE A 398 4.75 -1.96 16.38
N VAL A 399 5.48 -2.10 17.47
CA VAL A 399 6.88 -2.55 17.48
C VAL A 399 6.93 -3.79 18.34
N LEU A 400 7.16 -4.95 17.71
CA LEU A 400 7.11 -6.24 18.37
C LEU A 400 8.50 -6.89 18.38
N ASP A 401 8.78 -7.69 19.40
CA ASP A 401 9.89 -8.62 19.37
C ASP A 401 9.66 -9.63 18.23
N ARG A 402 10.60 -9.70 17.31
CA ARG A 402 10.48 -10.47 16.06
C ARG A 402 10.34 -11.97 16.29
N LEU A 403 10.92 -12.50 17.37
CA LEU A 403 10.94 -13.93 17.63
C LEU A 403 9.72 -14.40 18.45
N THR A 404 9.11 -13.51 19.24
CA THR A 404 8.06 -13.86 20.19
C THR A 404 6.72 -13.18 19.95
N GLY A 405 6.66 -12.15 19.09
CA GLY A 405 5.47 -11.32 18.89
C GLY A 405 5.14 -10.40 20.08
N THR A 406 5.99 -10.37 21.10
CA THR A 406 5.74 -9.57 22.31
C THR A 406 5.91 -8.08 21.99
N PRO A 407 4.92 -7.21 22.26
CA PRO A 407 5.05 -5.78 22.07
C PRO A 407 6.22 -5.19 22.89
N LEU A 408 7.06 -4.36 22.25
CA LEU A 408 8.17 -3.67 22.94
C LEU A 408 7.69 -2.47 23.76
N PHE A 409 6.49 -2.00 23.54
CA PHE A 409 5.80 -1.00 24.36
C PHE A 409 4.51 -1.60 24.91
N PRO A 410 4.05 -1.20 26.12
CA PRO A 410 2.77 -1.66 26.62
C PRO A 410 1.63 -1.38 25.64
N VAL A 411 0.75 -2.34 25.47
CA VAL A 411 -0.48 -2.23 24.68
C VAL A 411 -1.66 -2.26 25.64
N GLU A 412 -2.55 -1.29 25.54
CA GLU A 412 -3.75 -1.15 26.34
C GLU A 412 -4.97 -1.55 25.54
N GLU A 413 -5.80 -2.43 26.09
CA GLU A 413 -7.14 -2.68 25.58
C GLU A 413 -8.06 -1.53 25.99
N ARG A 414 -8.39 -0.65 25.03
CA ARG A 414 -9.23 0.52 25.31
C ARG A 414 -10.66 0.28 24.86
N PRO A 415 -11.66 0.66 25.68
CA PRO A 415 -13.06 0.58 25.30
C PRO A 415 -13.35 1.38 24.03
N VAL A 416 -14.17 0.80 23.14
CA VAL A 416 -14.62 1.42 21.89
C VAL A 416 -16.15 1.42 21.80
N PRO A 417 -16.76 2.24 20.93
CA PRO A 417 -18.20 2.34 20.82
C PRO A 417 -18.85 1.02 20.40
N ALA A 418 -19.96 0.64 21.05
CA ALA A 418 -20.78 -0.48 20.61
C ALA A 418 -21.50 -0.17 19.30
N SER A 419 -21.83 -1.20 18.52
CA SER A 419 -22.69 -1.08 17.35
C SER A 419 -24.13 -0.71 17.76
N ASP A 420 -24.81 0.08 16.92
CA ASP A 420 -26.25 0.37 17.03
C ASP A 420 -27.08 -0.46 16.02
N VAL A 421 -26.45 -1.41 15.35
CA VAL A 421 -27.06 -2.21 14.28
C VAL A 421 -27.52 -3.58 14.84
N PRO A 422 -28.78 -3.97 14.64
CA PRO A 422 -29.27 -5.26 15.08
C PRO A 422 -28.45 -6.43 14.49
N GLY A 423 -28.03 -7.33 15.37
CA GLY A 423 -27.25 -8.53 15.01
C GLY A 423 -25.74 -8.32 14.99
N GLU A 424 -25.25 -7.07 15.00
CA GLU A 424 -23.81 -6.77 15.10
C GLU A 424 -23.33 -6.80 16.55
N ARG A 425 -22.14 -7.39 16.78
CA ARG A 425 -21.48 -7.46 18.09
C ARG A 425 -20.03 -7.02 17.94
N ALA A 426 -19.81 -5.73 17.74
CA ALA A 426 -18.47 -5.14 17.69
C ALA A 426 -17.66 -5.53 18.94
N SER A 427 -16.35 -5.72 18.79
CA SER A 427 -15.46 -5.95 19.94
C SER A 427 -15.58 -4.80 20.94
N PRO A 428 -15.65 -5.10 22.25
CA PRO A 428 -15.79 -4.05 23.27
C PRO A 428 -14.54 -3.21 23.47
N THR A 429 -13.37 -3.73 23.06
CA THR A 429 -12.08 -3.06 23.20
C THR A 429 -11.26 -3.21 21.92
N GLN A 430 -10.24 -2.37 21.78
CA GLN A 430 -9.24 -2.46 20.72
C GLN A 430 -7.84 -2.20 21.28
N PRO A 431 -6.77 -2.78 20.68
CA PRO A 431 -5.41 -2.66 21.17
C PRO A 431 -4.79 -1.31 20.76
N PHE A 432 -4.29 -0.57 21.76
CA PHE A 432 -3.58 0.69 21.56
C PHE A 432 -2.20 0.63 22.20
N PRO A 433 -1.11 0.68 21.43
CA PRO A 433 0.22 0.82 22.01
C PRO A 433 0.35 2.19 22.66
N MET A 434 1.01 2.25 23.82
CA MET A 434 1.29 3.53 24.47
C MET A 434 2.26 4.37 23.66
N PHE A 435 3.15 3.73 22.90
CA PHE A 435 4.14 4.34 22.04
C PHE A 435 4.44 3.45 20.84
N PRO A 436 4.79 4.03 19.66
CA PRO A 436 4.69 5.45 19.33
C PRO A 436 3.24 5.93 19.29
N PRO A 437 2.99 7.27 19.34
CA PRO A 437 1.65 7.79 19.14
C PRO A 437 1.19 7.52 17.70
N PRO A 438 -0.14 7.43 17.45
CA PRO A 438 -0.67 7.27 16.10
C PRO A 438 -0.14 8.33 15.14
N VAL A 439 0.20 7.93 13.91
CA VAL A 439 0.75 8.82 12.88
C VAL A 439 -0.34 9.53 12.07
N THR A 440 -1.61 9.20 12.33
CA THR A 440 -2.79 9.84 11.72
C THR A 440 -3.81 10.25 12.79
N PRO A 441 -4.74 11.18 12.48
CA PRO A 441 -5.86 11.50 13.36
C PRO A 441 -6.74 10.26 13.62
N GLN A 442 -7.19 10.09 14.86
CA GLN A 442 -7.95 8.93 15.32
C GLN A 442 -9.45 9.24 15.48
N GLY A 443 -10.03 9.86 14.48
CA GLY A 443 -11.42 10.29 14.44
C GLY A 443 -11.58 11.70 13.86
N LEU A 444 -12.82 12.14 13.68
CA LEU A 444 -13.15 13.46 13.13
C LEU A 444 -14.42 14.00 13.79
N ARG A 445 -14.33 15.13 14.48
CA ARG A 445 -15.46 15.78 15.14
C ARG A 445 -16.00 16.91 14.27
N PRO A 446 -17.25 17.37 14.46
CA PRO A 446 -17.81 18.50 13.70
C PRO A 446 -16.99 19.79 13.80
N GLU A 447 -16.36 20.07 14.93
CA GLU A 447 -15.49 21.22 15.14
C GLU A 447 -14.16 21.13 14.38
N ASP A 448 -13.72 19.90 14.06
CA ASP A 448 -12.52 19.63 13.27
C ASP A 448 -12.78 19.76 11.76
N ALA A 449 -14.03 19.96 11.35
CA ALA A 449 -14.43 20.02 9.94
C ALA A 449 -13.64 21.09 9.18
N TRP A 450 -13.17 20.72 8.01
CA TRP A 450 -12.48 21.60 7.07
C TRP A 450 -13.35 21.91 5.84
N GLY A 451 -13.09 23.02 5.21
CA GLY A 451 -13.70 23.43 3.94
C GLY A 451 -12.97 24.64 3.38
N LEU A 452 -12.95 24.74 2.05
CA LEU A 452 -12.25 25.82 1.34
C LEU A 452 -12.80 27.20 1.67
N THR A 453 -14.10 27.29 1.94
CA THR A 453 -14.80 28.49 2.37
C THR A 453 -15.51 28.26 3.70
N PRO A 454 -15.91 29.33 4.44
CA PRO A 454 -16.72 29.18 5.64
C PRO A 454 -18.05 28.44 5.42
N ILE A 455 -18.67 28.60 4.24
CA ILE A 455 -19.92 27.92 3.87
C ILE A 455 -19.65 26.42 3.66
N ASP A 456 -18.59 26.11 2.94
CA ASP A 456 -18.14 24.75 2.66
C ASP A 456 -17.78 24.02 3.97
N ARG A 457 -17.01 24.66 4.85
CA ARG A 457 -16.68 24.15 6.18
C ARG A 457 -17.93 23.88 7.02
N ARG A 458 -18.92 24.81 6.99
CA ARG A 458 -20.18 24.64 7.72
C ARG A 458 -20.94 23.41 7.22
N ALA A 459 -21.02 23.22 5.90
CA ALA A 459 -21.66 22.04 5.30
C ALA A 459 -20.98 20.74 5.73
N CYS A 460 -19.64 20.71 5.76
CA CYS A 460 -18.89 19.58 6.30
C CYS A 460 -19.21 19.33 7.78
N ALA A 461 -19.24 20.36 8.62
CA ALA A 461 -19.56 20.22 10.04
C ALA A 461 -21.00 19.69 10.25
N GLU A 462 -21.97 20.17 9.45
CA GLU A 462 -23.35 19.69 9.49
C GLU A 462 -23.44 18.22 9.03
N ARG A 463 -22.71 17.84 7.96
CA ARG A 463 -22.65 16.44 7.50
C ARG A 463 -22.10 15.54 8.59
N ILE A 464 -20.96 15.88 9.23
CA ILE A 464 -20.37 15.11 10.32
C ILE A 464 -21.35 14.95 11.49
N ARG A 465 -22.11 16.01 11.88
CA ARG A 465 -23.10 15.91 12.95
C ARG A 465 -24.25 14.95 12.61
N SER A 466 -24.59 14.81 11.33
CA SER A 466 -25.64 13.88 10.88
C SER A 466 -25.24 12.42 10.93
N LEU A 467 -23.93 12.13 11.03
CA LEU A 467 -23.34 10.79 11.04
C LEU A 467 -22.98 10.36 12.48
N ARG A 468 -22.67 9.06 12.66
CA ARG A 468 -21.97 8.61 13.85
C ARG A 468 -20.48 8.96 13.76
N SER A 469 -19.91 9.58 14.77
CA SER A 469 -18.49 9.91 14.84
C SER A 469 -18.03 9.96 16.29
N GLN A 470 -17.50 8.85 16.78
CA GLN A 470 -17.15 8.64 18.20
C GLN A 470 -15.68 8.18 18.36
N GLY A 471 -14.84 8.46 17.38
CA GLY A 471 -13.42 8.05 17.30
C GLY A 471 -13.19 7.04 16.19
N ILE A 472 -11.95 6.56 16.08
CA ILE A 472 -11.47 5.71 14.96
C ILE A 472 -12.30 4.42 14.81
N PHE A 473 -12.68 3.79 15.91
CA PHE A 473 -13.44 2.52 15.94
C PHE A 473 -14.94 2.74 16.14
N THR A 474 -15.52 3.77 15.50
CA THR A 474 -16.98 3.95 15.44
C THR A 474 -17.56 2.92 14.48
N PRO A 475 -18.36 1.93 14.91
CA PRO A 475 -18.90 0.91 14.02
C PRO A 475 -19.79 1.49 12.93
N PRO A 476 -19.82 0.88 11.71
CA PRO A 476 -20.76 1.21 10.66
C PRO A 476 -22.23 1.16 11.14
N SER A 477 -23.06 2.01 10.55
CA SER A 477 -24.45 2.20 10.94
C SER A 477 -25.35 2.44 9.72
N VAL A 478 -26.62 2.14 9.84
CA VAL A 478 -27.61 2.51 8.81
C VAL A 478 -27.76 4.04 8.62
N ARG A 479 -27.39 4.82 9.64
CA ARG A 479 -27.31 6.28 9.58
C ARG A 479 -26.04 6.77 8.86
N GLY A 480 -25.07 5.90 8.68
CA GLY A 480 -23.73 6.22 8.25
C GLY A 480 -22.79 6.59 9.41
N SER A 481 -21.57 6.11 9.34
CA SER A 481 -20.52 6.36 10.32
C SER A 481 -19.28 6.96 9.66
N VAL A 482 -18.66 7.94 10.35
CA VAL A 482 -17.38 8.50 9.93
C VAL A 482 -16.28 7.53 10.31
N VAL A 483 -15.47 7.14 9.34
CA VAL A 483 -14.25 6.34 9.49
C VAL A 483 -13.05 7.23 9.20
N ASN A 484 -12.19 7.46 10.19
CA ASN A 484 -11.02 8.34 10.04
C ASN A 484 -9.83 7.86 10.88
N PRO A 485 -8.71 7.43 10.23
CA PRO A 485 -8.51 7.42 8.78
C PRO A 485 -9.54 6.55 8.07
N GLY A 486 -9.79 6.80 6.79
CA GLY A 486 -10.78 6.05 6.01
C GLY A 486 -10.30 4.63 5.63
N PHE A 487 -11.09 3.88 4.87
CA PHE A 487 -10.77 2.51 4.45
C PHE A 487 -9.51 2.42 3.54
N LEU A 488 -9.10 3.50 2.88
CA LEU A 488 -7.77 3.58 2.25
C LEU A 488 -6.64 3.60 3.29
N GLY A 489 -6.98 3.81 4.55
CA GLY A 489 -6.11 3.64 5.69
C GLY A 489 -5.25 4.83 6.05
N GLY A 490 -4.48 4.63 7.11
CA GLY A 490 -3.39 5.49 7.58
C GLY A 490 -2.09 5.15 6.90
N VAL A 491 -1.60 3.90 7.02
CA VAL A 491 -0.47 3.36 6.27
C VAL A 491 -0.98 2.22 5.40
N HIS A 492 -0.52 2.16 4.16
CA HIS A 492 -1.02 1.23 3.15
C HIS A 492 0.07 0.23 2.70
N TRP A 493 -0.19 -0.56 1.66
CA TRP A 493 0.68 -1.65 1.18
C TRP A 493 2.13 -1.23 0.87
N GLY A 494 2.39 0.03 0.55
CA GLY A 494 3.73 0.54 0.34
C GLY A 494 4.65 0.44 1.57
N GLY A 495 4.08 0.19 2.74
CA GLY A 495 4.81 -0.16 3.95
C GLY A 495 5.68 0.97 4.51
N VAL A 496 6.78 0.57 5.11
CA VAL A 496 7.71 1.47 5.79
C VAL A 496 9.14 1.25 5.30
N ALA A 497 10.00 2.27 5.39
CA ALA A 497 11.43 2.14 5.15
C ALA A 497 12.22 2.35 6.45
N VAL A 498 13.23 1.52 6.69
CA VAL A 498 14.05 1.55 7.90
C VAL A 498 15.39 2.20 7.63
N ASP A 499 15.70 3.30 8.31
CA ASP A 499 17.06 3.84 8.34
C ASP A 499 17.86 3.19 9.46
N SER A 500 18.59 2.14 9.12
CA SER A 500 19.41 1.40 10.09
C SER A 500 20.57 2.22 10.67
N LEU A 501 21.02 3.27 9.96
CA LEU A 501 22.12 4.14 10.42
C LEU A 501 21.68 5.07 11.55
N HIS A 502 20.49 5.68 11.42
CA HIS A 502 19.99 6.64 12.41
C HIS A 502 18.92 6.04 13.33
N GLY A 503 18.52 4.78 13.10
CA GLY A 503 17.49 4.09 13.88
C GLY A 503 16.10 4.73 13.70
N LEU A 504 15.76 5.11 12.48
CA LEU A 504 14.48 5.70 12.13
C LEU A 504 13.66 4.74 11.26
N VAL A 505 12.35 4.87 11.35
CA VAL A 505 11.38 4.22 10.45
C VAL A 505 10.57 5.31 9.78
N VAL A 506 10.58 5.33 8.45
CA VAL A 506 9.93 6.35 7.61
C VAL A 506 8.74 5.71 6.91
N MET A 507 7.60 6.39 6.90
CA MET A 507 6.37 5.95 6.25
C MET A 507 5.57 7.12 5.70
N ASN A 508 4.80 6.89 4.65
CA ASN A 508 3.79 7.82 4.19
C ASN A 508 2.42 7.47 4.76
N THR A 509 1.57 8.47 4.92
CA THR A 509 0.25 8.29 5.53
C THR A 509 -0.86 8.93 4.71
N ILE A 510 -2.05 8.32 4.74
CA ILE A 510 -3.30 8.87 4.22
C ILE A 510 -4.15 9.34 5.40
N ARG A 511 -4.71 10.55 5.30
CA ARG A 511 -5.42 11.23 6.39
C ARG A 511 -6.80 11.74 5.97
N VAL A 512 -7.43 11.02 5.06
CA VAL A 512 -8.75 11.37 4.51
C VAL A 512 -9.82 10.54 5.19
N ALA A 513 -10.89 11.20 5.64
CA ALA A 513 -12.03 10.54 6.23
C ALA A 513 -12.99 10.01 5.16
N THR A 514 -13.63 8.87 5.46
CA THR A 514 -14.68 8.25 4.68
C THR A 514 -15.96 8.09 5.48
N VAL A 515 -17.05 7.72 4.81
CA VAL A 515 -18.33 7.35 5.42
C VAL A 515 -18.66 5.94 4.99
N VAL A 516 -19.01 5.10 5.95
CA VAL A 516 -19.57 3.77 5.70
C VAL A 516 -21.02 3.76 6.17
N THR A 517 -21.93 3.41 5.26
CA THR A 517 -23.37 3.32 5.52
C THR A 517 -23.85 1.91 5.25
N LEU A 518 -24.45 1.26 6.23
CA LEU A 518 -25.07 -0.05 6.04
C LEU A 518 -26.44 0.12 5.35
N LEU A 519 -26.66 -0.66 4.32
CA LEU A 519 -27.86 -0.63 3.50
C LEU A 519 -28.68 -1.90 3.70
N PRO A 520 -30.02 -1.83 3.78
CA PRO A 520 -30.86 -3.02 3.74
C PRO A 520 -30.59 -3.85 2.47
N PRO A 521 -30.74 -5.18 2.49
CA PRO A 521 -30.32 -6.05 1.39
C PRO A 521 -30.92 -5.68 0.03
N GLY A 522 -32.21 -5.35 0.01
CA GLY A 522 -32.91 -4.95 -1.23
C GLY A 522 -32.39 -3.64 -1.83
N ASP A 523 -31.89 -2.71 -1.01
CA ASP A 523 -31.32 -1.44 -1.47
C ASP A 523 -29.90 -1.65 -1.98
N ALA A 524 -29.08 -2.43 -1.27
CA ALA A 524 -27.73 -2.76 -1.67
C ALA A 524 -27.71 -3.48 -3.03
N GLN A 525 -28.52 -4.52 -3.21
CA GLN A 525 -28.60 -5.29 -4.47
C GLN A 525 -29.06 -4.45 -5.66
N ARG A 526 -30.03 -3.53 -5.46
CA ARG A 526 -30.47 -2.63 -6.54
C ARG A 526 -29.44 -1.61 -6.95
N SER A 527 -28.61 -1.19 -6.01
CA SER A 527 -27.63 -0.10 -6.22
C SER A 527 -26.26 -0.60 -6.67
N SER A 528 -25.84 -1.82 -6.32
CA SER A 528 -24.49 -2.35 -6.58
C SER A 528 -24.10 -2.42 -8.07
N GLY A 529 -25.08 -2.51 -8.97
CA GLY A 529 -24.82 -2.47 -10.42
C GLY A 529 -24.82 -1.05 -11.02
N GLN A 530 -25.16 -0.02 -10.24
CA GLN A 530 -25.32 1.36 -10.71
C GLN A 530 -24.40 2.35 -9.99
N ASP A 531 -23.93 2.01 -8.79
CA ASP A 531 -23.12 2.83 -7.91
C ASP A 531 -21.93 1.99 -7.45
N ALA A 532 -20.73 2.30 -7.94
CA ALA A 532 -19.49 1.60 -7.64
C ALA A 532 -19.10 1.67 -6.15
N ASP A 533 -19.66 2.63 -5.41
CA ASP A 533 -19.43 2.77 -3.97
C ASP A 533 -20.31 1.82 -3.13
N VAL A 534 -21.19 1.01 -3.76
CA VAL A 534 -22.13 0.09 -3.08
C VAL A 534 -21.70 -1.36 -3.28
N ALA A 535 -21.50 -2.06 -2.16
CA ALA A 535 -21.21 -3.49 -2.09
C ALA A 535 -22.45 -4.27 -1.63
N PRO A 536 -22.78 -5.41 -2.27
CA PRO A 536 -24.03 -6.13 -1.99
C PRO A 536 -23.98 -7.01 -0.76
N ASP A 537 -22.81 -7.48 -0.30
CA ASP A 537 -22.60 -8.40 0.84
C ASP A 537 -23.61 -9.56 0.84
N ILE A 538 -23.68 -10.30 -0.28
CA ILE A 538 -24.68 -11.37 -0.50
C ILE A 538 -24.61 -12.38 0.63
N GLY A 539 -25.76 -12.66 1.25
CA GLY A 539 -25.88 -13.54 2.42
C GLY A 539 -25.86 -12.82 3.75
N ALA A 540 -25.43 -11.56 3.82
CA ALA A 540 -25.54 -10.71 4.98
C ALA A 540 -26.90 -9.99 5.05
N PRO A 541 -27.36 -9.56 6.26
CA PRO A 541 -28.57 -8.78 6.41
C PRO A 541 -28.42 -7.31 5.98
N TYR A 542 -27.22 -6.88 5.67
CA TYR A 542 -26.89 -5.54 5.18
C TYR A 542 -25.83 -5.65 4.10
N GLY A 543 -25.94 -4.81 3.08
CA GLY A 543 -24.81 -4.41 2.25
C GLY A 543 -24.22 -3.09 2.74
N SER A 544 -23.24 -2.57 2.03
CA SER A 544 -22.53 -1.35 2.45
C SER A 544 -22.38 -0.34 1.33
N ARG A 545 -22.37 0.95 1.68
CA ARG A 545 -21.93 2.05 0.81
C ARG A 545 -20.71 2.70 1.44
N ARG A 546 -19.65 2.86 0.66
CA ARG A 546 -18.39 3.50 1.05
C ARG A 546 -18.18 4.76 0.21
N GLU A 547 -18.03 5.91 0.84
CA GLU A 547 -17.81 7.18 0.14
C GLU A 547 -16.75 8.03 0.83
N LEU A 548 -16.00 8.84 0.08
CA LEU A 548 -15.17 9.88 0.67
C LEU A 548 -16.05 10.94 1.33
N LEU A 549 -15.73 11.35 2.54
CA LEU A 549 -16.42 12.44 3.22
C LEU A 549 -15.99 13.77 2.60
N ARG A 550 -16.77 14.23 1.62
CA ARG A 550 -16.48 15.42 0.80
C ARG A 550 -17.39 16.59 1.13
N SER A 551 -16.84 17.76 0.95
CA SER A 551 -17.58 19.03 0.93
C SER A 551 -18.39 19.21 -0.36
N PRO A 552 -19.34 20.15 -0.43
CA PRO A 552 -20.03 20.51 -1.67
C PRO A 552 -19.10 20.90 -2.82
N LEU A 553 -17.88 21.35 -2.54
CA LEU A 553 -16.85 21.64 -3.55
C LEU A 553 -16.03 20.43 -3.95
N GLY A 554 -16.33 19.23 -3.42
CA GLY A 554 -15.67 17.98 -3.77
C GLY A 554 -14.34 17.71 -3.04
N LEU A 555 -13.90 18.60 -2.14
CA LEU A 555 -12.68 18.41 -1.34
C LEU A 555 -12.98 17.66 -0.05
N PRO A 556 -11.98 16.98 0.56
CA PRO A 556 -12.19 16.27 1.83
C PRO A 556 -12.67 17.19 2.95
N CYS A 557 -13.62 16.74 3.75
CA CYS A 557 -14.07 17.43 4.96
C CYS A 557 -13.09 17.29 6.14
N SER A 558 -12.16 16.33 6.09
CA SER A 558 -11.05 16.24 7.03
C SER A 558 -10.02 17.34 6.78
N PRO A 559 -9.40 17.93 7.84
CA PRO A 559 -8.42 18.98 7.65
C PRO A 559 -7.13 18.44 6.99
N PRO A 560 -6.50 19.22 6.09
CA PRO A 560 -5.18 18.88 5.58
C PRO A 560 -4.11 18.94 6.72
N PRO A 561 -2.93 18.31 6.53
CA PRO A 561 -2.51 17.63 5.31
C PRO A 561 -3.22 16.29 5.11
N TRP A 562 -3.63 15.99 3.85
CA TRP A 562 -4.32 14.75 3.50
C TRP A 562 -3.37 13.58 3.27
N GLY A 563 -2.08 13.85 3.16
CA GLY A 563 -1.01 12.89 3.21
C GLY A 563 0.25 13.48 3.80
N THR A 564 0.99 12.68 4.56
CA THR A 564 2.26 13.08 5.19
C THR A 564 3.31 12.01 5.04
N LEU A 565 4.58 12.44 5.03
CA LEU A 565 5.73 11.58 5.26
C LEU A 565 6.14 11.74 6.71
N VAL A 566 6.32 10.63 7.43
CA VAL A 566 6.56 10.59 8.87
C VAL A 566 7.80 9.78 9.16
N ALA A 567 8.66 10.22 10.06
CA ALA A 567 9.72 9.40 10.65
C ALA A 567 9.48 9.20 12.14
N ILE A 568 9.59 7.97 12.59
CA ILE A 568 9.54 7.59 14.00
C ILE A 568 10.88 7.03 14.46
N ASP A 569 11.17 7.17 15.73
CA ASP A 569 12.21 6.42 16.43
C ASP A 569 11.53 5.23 17.14
N PRO A 570 11.65 4.00 16.61
CA PRO A 570 10.96 2.85 17.18
C PRO A 570 11.54 2.42 18.53
N GLY A 571 12.75 2.86 18.88
CA GLY A 571 13.36 2.59 20.20
C GLY A 571 12.88 3.54 21.29
N ALA A 572 12.71 4.82 20.95
CA ALA A 572 12.17 5.82 21.84
C ALA A 572 10.63 5.86 21.83
N GLY A 573 10.00 5.31 20.80
CA GLY A 573 8.55 5.38 20.61
C GLY A 573 8.05 6.80 20.32
N THR A 574 8.80 7.59 19.53
CA THR A 574 8.46 9.01 19.30
C THR A 574 8.45 9.34 17.81
N ILE A 575 7.59 10.25 17.40
CA ILE A 575 7.66 10.88 16.08
C ILE A 575 8.81 11.86 16.08
N ARG A 576 9.74 11.71 15.14
CA ARG A 576 10.91 12.60 14.97
C ARG A 576 10.59 13.78 14.11
N TRP A 577 9.88 13.57 13.02
CA TRP A 577 9.37 14.58 12.12
C TRP A 577 8.16 14.08 11.34
N GLN A 578 7.32 14.99 10.88
CA GLN A 578 6.18 14.74 10.02
C GLN A 578 6.00 15.96 9.09
N VAL A 579 5.95 15.71 7.79
CA VAL A 579 5.83 16.74 6.74
C VAL A 579 4.77 16.37 5.72
N PRO A 580 4.06 17.31 5.10
CA PRO A 580 3.16 17.02 3.98
C PRO A 580 3.91 16.42 2.81
N ILE A 581 3.25 15.47 2.07
CA ILE A 581 3.78 14.88 0.85
C ILE A 581 2.86 15.14 -0.33
N GLY A 582 3.44 15.59 -1.46
CA GLY A 582 2.73 15.73 -2.73
C GLY A 582 1.66 16.81 -2.74
N THR A 583 0.88 16.82 -3.81
CA THR A 583 -0.25 17.71 -4.02
C THR A 583 -1.45 16.98 -4.63
N MET A 584 -2.63 17.57 -4.49
CA MET A 584 -3.86 17.13 -5.16
C MET A 584 -4.18 17.96 -6.42
N SER A 585 -3.21 18.67 -6.98
CA SER A 585 -3.44 19.62 -8.08
C SER A 585 -4.04 18.94 -9.32
N ASP A 586 -3.56 17.74 -9.66
CA ASP A 586 -4.04 16.98 -10.81
C ASP A 586 -5.48 16.51 -10.60
N TYR A 587 -5.83 16.07 -9.40
CA TYR A 587 -7.17 15.64 -9.03
C TYR A 587 -8.17 16.80 -8.96
N ALA A 588 -7.78 17.88 -8.29
CA ALA A 588 -8.65 19.03 -8.06
C ALA A 588 -8.79 19.93 -9.31
N HIS A 589 -7.94 19.74 -10.34
CA HIS A 589 -7.82 20.64 -11.51
C HIS A 589 -7.61 22.10 -11.12
N LEU A 590 -7.06 22.32 -9.93
CA LEU A 590 -6.76 23.62 -9.33
C LEU A 590 -5.38 23.56 -8.67
N PRO A 591 -4.61 24.66 -8.66
CA PRO A 591 -3.38 24.73 -7.89
C PRO A 591 -3.67 24.46 -6.41
N ALA A 592 -3.23 23.33 -5.89
CA ALA A 592 -3.36 22.96 -4.48
C ALA A 592 -2.05 23.27 -3.74
N PRO A 593 -2.10 23.96 -2.58
CA PRO A 593 -0.91 24.20 -1.78
C PRO A 593 -0.22 22.89 -1.38
N ALA A 594 1.10 22.82 -1.48
CA ALA A 594 1.87 21.65 -1.06
C ALA A 594 1.65 21.31 0.45
N ALA A 595 1.32 22.32 1.26
CA ALA A 595 0.96 22.12 2.67
C ALA A 595 -0.31 21.27 2.88
N TRP A 596 -1.13 21.06 1.85
CA TRP A 596 -2.31 20.19 1.95
C TRP A 596 -1.96 18.72 1.82
N GLY A 597 -0.81 18.39 1.25
CA GLY A 597 -0.43 17.00 1.00
C GLY A 597 -1.41 16.27 0.09
N SER A 598 -1.17 15.00 -0.11
CA SER A 598 -1.94 14.14 -1.00
C SER A 598 -2.03 12.72 -0.44
N PRO A 599 -3.14 12.01 -0.57
CA PRO A 599 -3.16 10.56 -0.41
C PRO A 599 -2.07 9.89 -1.24
N SER A 600 -1.55 8.75 -0.75
CA SER A 600 -0.39 8.07 -1.34
C SER A 600 -0.42 6.59 -0.99
N LEU A 601 -0.13 5.69 -1.96
CA LEU A 601 -0.20 4.23 -1.75
C LEU A 601 1.19 3.58 -1.69
N GLY A 602 2.06 3.79 -2.69
CA GLY A 602 3.41 3.24 -2.70
C GLY A 602 4.28 3.77 -1.56
N GLY A 603 5.33 3.04 -1.22
CA GLY A 603 6.17 3.31 -0.06
C GLY A 603 7.44 4.11 -0.34
N PRO A 604 8.16 4.53 0.71
CA PRO A 604 9.46 5.16 0.63
C PRO A 604 10.60 4.14 0.42
N LEU A 605 11.73 4.63 -0.10
CA LEU A 605 13.03 3.97 -0.11
C LEU A 605 14.01 4.82 0.67
N VAL A 606 14.75 4.24 1.62
CA VAL A 606 15.86 4.91 2.32
C VAL A 606 17.19 4.40 1.82
N THR A 607 18.19 5.27 1.66
CA THR A 607 19.55 4.90 1.27
C THR A 607 20.57 5.32 2.31
N ALA A 608 21.72 4.62 2.37
CA ALA A 608 22.83 4.98 3.25
C ALA A 608 23.41 6.38 2.98
N GLY A 609 23.08 7.00 1.85
CA GLY A 609 23.37 8.42 1.59
C GLY A 609 22.55 9.42 2.39
N GLY A 610 21.67 8.95 3.26
CA GLY A 610 20.78 9.77 4.11
C GLY A 610 19.60 10.38 3.36
N VAL A 611 19.16 9.74 2.29
CA VAL A 611 18.10 10.24 1.41
C VAL A 611 16.90 9.29 1.43
N VAL A 612 15.70 9.84 1.53
CA VAL A 612 14.43 9.13 1.36
C VAL A 612 13.88 9.46 -0.02
N PHE A 613 13.70 8.46 -0.87
CA PHE A 613 13.01 8.61 -2.15
C PHE A 613 11.57 8.15 -2.03
N ILE A 614 10.64 8.93 -2.58
CA ILE A 614 9.23 8.56 -2.66
C ILE A 614 8.54 9.33 -3.78
N ALA A 615 7.62 8.66 -4.48
CA ALA A 615 6.67 9.28 -5.38
C ALA A 615 5.26 9.23 -4.80
N ALA A 616 4.54 8.16 -4.99
CA ALA A 616 3.30 7.72 -4.33
C ALA A 616 2.14 8.73 -4.18
N ALA A 617 2.37 10.04 -4.40
CA ALA A 617 1.35 11.08 -4.31
C ALA A 617 0.40 11.07 -5.54
N MET A 618 -0.69 11.83 -5.46
CA MET A 618 -1.64 11.96 -6.58
C MET A 618 -1.13 12.86 -7.71
N ASP A 619 -0.07 13.62 -7.47
CA ASP A 619 0.69 14.28 -8.54
C ASP A 619 1.66 13.30 -9.23
N HIS A 620 2.57 13.81 -10.06
CA HIS A 620 3.48 13.00 -10.84
C HIS A 620 4.96 13.33 -10.59
N ASP A 621 5.33 13.62 -9.33
CA ASP A 621 6.73 13.89 -8.98
C ASP A 621 7.37 12.75 -8.19
N LEU A 622 8.60 12.37 -8.57
CA LEU A 622 9.52 11.65 -7.67
C LEU A 622 10.26 12.67 -6.80
N ARG A 623 10.27 12.46 -5.49
CA ARG A 623 10.87 13.37 -4.52
C ARG A 623 11.97 12.70 -3.73
N ALA A 624 12.94 13.50 -3.29
CA ALA A 624 13.97 13.11 -2.34
C ALA A 624 13.90 14.00 -1.09
N TYR A 625 13.95 13.37 0.08
CA TYR A 625 13.93 14.04 1.37
C TYR A 625 15.16 13.68 2.20
N ASP A 626 15.57 14.61 3.05
CA ASP A 626 16.57 14.36 4.10
C ASP A 626 15.95 13.44 5.18
N VAL A 627 16.55 12.29 5.43
CA VAL A 627 16.00 11.28 6.33
C VAL A 627 15.94 11.75 7.79
N GLU A 628 16.83 12.66 8.20
CA GLU A 628 16.90 13.14 9.58
C GLU A 628 15.90 14.26 9.86
N THR A 629 15.58 15.09 8.85
CA THR A 629 14.80 16.31 9.05
C THR A 629 13.45 16.35 8.33
N GLY A 630 13.22 15.45 7.36
CA GLY A 630 12.06 15.49 6.48
C GLY A 630 12.07 16.67 5.49
N ARG A 631 13.20 17.38 5.35
CA ARG A 631 13.31 18.48 4.38
C ARG A 631 13.40 17.91 2.97
N GLN A 632 12.55 18.39 2.06
CA GLN A 632 12.66 18.05 0.65
C GLN A 632 13.95 18.62 0.06
N LEU A 633 14.74 17.75 -0.58
CA LEU A 633 16.03 18.06 -1.18
C LEU A 633 15.93 18.23 -2.69
N TRP A 634 15.06 17.43 -3.34
CA TRP A 634 14.96 17.38 -4.79
C TRP A 634 13.57 16.87 -5.22
N ALA A 635 13.16 17.21 -6.42
CA ALA A 635 12.01 16.62 -7.08
C ALA A 635 12.21 16.62 -8.60
N ALA A 636 11.63 15.62 -9.27
CA ALA A 636 11.59 15.53 -10.73
C ALA A 636 10.21 15.06 -11.18
N ALA A 637 9.69 15.74 -12.20
CA ALA A 637 8.44 15.36 -12.82
C ALA A 637 8.59 14.04 -13.58
N LEU A 638 7.64 13.14 -13.40
CA LEU A 638 7.49 11.89 -14.11
C LEU A 638 6.46 12.03 -15.24
N PRO A 639 6.50 11.16 -16.26
CA PRO A 639 5.53 11.23 -17.37
C PRO A 639 4.11 10.84 -16.95
N ALA A 640 3.94 10.10 -15.85
CA ALA A 640 2.67 9.74 -15.24
C ALA A 640 2.84 9.72 -13.71
N SER A 641 1.74 9.64 -12.95
CA SER A 641 1.80 9.47 -11.50
C SER A 641 2.45 8.13 -11.14
N ALA A 642 3.13 8.06 -10.00
CA ALA A 642 3.78 6.83 -9.56
C ALA A 642 3.21 6.42 -8.20
N GLN A 643 2.48 5.31 -8.17
CA GLN A 643 1.97 4.71 -6.94
C GLN A 643 2.79 3.48 -6.51
N ALA A 644 3.92 3.23 -7.16
CA ALA A 644 4.88 2.18 -6.82
C ALA A 644 5.88 2.65 -5.75
N SER A 645 6.60 1.70 -5.15
CA SER A 645 7.78 2.00 -4.33
C SER A 645 9.03 2.09 -5.20
N PRO A 646 9.92 3.08 -5.01
CA PRO A 646 11.18 3.15 -5.73
C PRO A 646 12.16 2.08 -5.23
N MET A 647 13.11 1.69 -6.10
CA MET A 647 14.24 0.84 -5.74
C MET A 647 15.55 1.43 -6.24
N THR A 648 16.69 0.93 -5.74
CA THR A 648 18.02 1.39 -6.15
C THR A 648 18.99 0.24 -6.31
N TYR A 649 19.90 0.34 -7.27
CA TYR A 649 20.88 -0.69 -7.58
C TYR A 649 22.16 -0.10 -8.19
N ARG A 650 23.20 -0.93 -8.27
CA ARG A 650 24.37 -0.74 -9.18
C ARG A 650 24.36 -1.87 -10.19
N ALA A 651 24.39 -1.54 -11.48
CA ALA A 651 24.41 -2.53 -12.56
C ALA A 651 25.61 -3.47 -12.51
N ARG A 652 26.74 -2.99 -11.95
CA ARG A 652 28.00 -3.74 -11.76
C ARG A 652 28.78 -3.20 -10.54
N PRO A 653 29.67 -4.00 -9.95
CA PRO A 653 30.55 -3.51 -8.88
C PRO A 653 31.33 -2.27 -9.32
N GLY A 654 31.36 -1.21 -8.50
CA GLY A 654 31.99 0.06 -8.83
C GLY A 654 31.29 0.89 -9.90
N GLY A 655 30.13 0.44 -10.40
CA GLY A 655 29.29 1.17 -11.34
C GLY A 655 28.48 2.28 -10.66
N ARG A 656 27.74 3.05 -11.47
CA ARG A 656 26.85 4.12 -10.99
C ARG A 656 25.68 3.54 -10.18
N GLN A 657 25.22 4.28 -9.17
CA GLN A 657 23.97 4.02 -8.48
C GLN A 657 22.81 4.60 -9.29
N TYR A 658 21.79 3.76 -9.53
CA TYR A 658 20.52 4.13 -10.16
C TYR A 658 19.39 4.12 -9.12
N VAL A 659 18.43 5.03 -9.30
CA VAL A 659 17.13 5.00 -8.62
C VAL A 659 16.06 4.79 -9.68
N VAL A 660 15.18 3.82 -9.49
CA VAL A 660 14.16 3.42 -10.47
C VAL A 660 12.78 3.46 -9.85
N ILE A 661 11.79 3.90 -10.63
CA ILE A 661 10.38 3.98 -10.23
C ILE A 661 9.46 3.65 -11.41
N ALA A 662 8.42 2.85 -11.16
CA ALA A 662 7.31 2.67 -12.08
C ALA A 662 6.36 3.86 -11.98
N ALA A 663 6.04 4.46 -13.12
CA ALA A 663 5.16 5.62 -13.24
C ALA A 663 4.00 5.28 -14.19
N GLY A 664 2.94 4.74 -13.62
CA GLY A 664 1.78 4.25 -14.39
C GLY A 664 0.44 4.70 -13.85
N GLY A 665 0.41 5.43 -12.75
CA GLY A 665 -0.81 5.92 -12.14
C GLY A 665 -1.67 4.83 -11.52
N HIS A 666 -2.85 5.23 -11.09
CA HIS A 666 -3.85 4.39 -10.44
C HIS A 666 -5.24 4.94 -10.77
N HIS A 667 -6.08 4.12 -11.43
CA HIS A 667 -7.36 4.57 -11.95
C HIS A 667 -8.32 5.02 -10.83
N LEU A 668 -8.48 4.20 -9.78
CA LEU A 668 -9.38 4.50 -8.65
C LEU A 668 -8.97 5.76 -7.89
N MET A 669 -7.67 6.10 -7.85
CA MET A 669 -7.20 7.38 -7.32
C MET A 669 -7.34 8.53 -8.33
N ARG A 670 -7.78 8.27 -9.55
CA ARG A 670 -7.92 9.24 -10.65
C ARG A 670 -6.63 9.99 -10.94
N THR A 671 -5.49 9.31 -10.84
CA THR A 671 -4.20 9.89 -11.18
C THR A 671 -3.89 9.71 -12.66
N ARG A 672 -2.86 10.41 -13.17
CA ARG A 672 -2.45 10.32 -14.56
C ARG A 672 -1.89 8.93 -14.85
N LEU A 673 -2.56 8.18 -15.72
CA LEU A 673 -2.16 6.83 -16.13
C LEU A 673 -0.97 6.84 -17.10
N GLY A 674 -0.20 5.76 -17.09
CA GLY A 674 0.95 5.54 -17.95
C GLY A 674 1.47 4.09 -17.86
N ASP A 675 2.59 3.86 -18.55
CA ASP A 675 3.24 2.55 -18.67
C ASP A 675 4.77 2.67 -18.56
N TYR A 676 5.25 3.61 -17.78
CA TYR A 676 6.65 4.00 -17.75
C TYR A 676 7.40 3.34 -16.58
N LEU A 677 8.64 2.90 -16.86
CA LEU A 677 9.66 2.67 -15.85
C LEU A 677 10.77 3.71 -16.08
N VAL A 678 11.07 4.51 -15.06
CA VAL A 678 12.01 5.64 -15.17
C VAL A 678 13.19 5.41 -14.24
N ALA A 679 14.41 5.49 -14.80
CA ALA A 679 15.66 5.40 -14.04
C ALA A 679 16.36 6.75 -13.96
N PHE A 680 16.89 7.04 -12.78
CA PHE A 680 17.66 8.25 -12.49
C PHE A 680 19.09 7.88 -12.10
N VAL A 681 20.05 8.74 -12.41
CA VAL A 681 21.47 8.58 -12.10
C VAL A 681 22.11 9.95 -11.86
N LEU A 682 23.19 10.02 -11.09
CA LEU A 682 24.00 11.24 -10.98
C LEU A 682 24.66 11.57 -12.32
N ARG A 683 24.78 12.87 -12.63
CA ARG A 683 25.48 13.38 -13.83
C ARG A 683 26.93 12.90 -13.91
#